data_f491cee643653a3559c74ee4f6d7b88e
#
_entry.id   f491cee643653a3559c74ee4f6d7b88e
#
_cell.length_a   1.000
_cell.length_b   1.000
_cell.length_c   1.000
_cell.angle_alpha   90.00
_cell.angle_beta   90.00
_cell.angle_gamma   90.00
#
_symmetry.space_group_name_H-M   'P 1'
#
loop_
_entity.id
_entity.type
_entity.pdbx_description
1 polymer ?
#
loop_
_entity_poly.entity_id
_entity_poly.type
_entity_poly.pdbx_seq_one_letter_code
_entity_poly.pdbx_strand_id
1 'polypeptide(L)'
;MAKTASKKTDSTSGGRPRLMLMDGHSLAYRAFFALPAENFTTATGQPTNAIYGFASMLANTLRDEAPTHFAVAFDVSRKTWRSEEFTEYKANRSKTPDEFKGQVELIGELLDSMHVPRFAVEGFEADDVIATLATQAEAEGFDVLIVTGDRDSFQLVSEHTTVLYPTKGVSELTRFTPEKVFEKYGLTPAQYPDFAALRGDPSDNLPGIPGVGEKTAAKWINQFGSFAELVERVDEVKGKAGQNLRDHLKSVKLNRRLTELERRVELPKTVTDLERTAYDRKGVAVILDTLEIRNPSLRERLYAVDPGAEEAEAAPVVADGVELDGTVLGTGELAGWLAEHGEQPLGVATVDTWALGTGSVTEVALAAADGKAAWFDPTETDEADETAFRTWLADPDRPKVLHNAKGAMRVFAEHGWSVAGVGMDTALAAYLVKPGRRSFDLDALSLEYLHRELAPAAAADGQLAFGADEGAEAEALMVQARAVLDLGEAFEGRLADVGAADLLRDMELPTSALLARMERHGIAADREHLQAMEQMFAGAVQQAVKEAHAAAGREFNLGSPKQLQEVLFGELNLPKTKKTKTGYTTDADALAWLAAQTDNELPVIMLRHREQAKLRVTVEGLIKTIAADGRIHTTFNQTVAATGRLSSTDPNLQNIPVRTDEGRAIRRGFVVGEGFESLMTADYSQIELRVMAHLSEDAGLIEAFTSGEDLHTTAAAQVFSVEQSAVDAEMRRKIKAMSYGLAYGLSAFGLSQQLNIEAAEARGLMDAYFERFGGVRDYLRRVVDEARATGYTATLFGRRRYLPDLNSDNRQRREAAERMALNAPIQGTAADIVKIAMLNVDKALNEAGLASRMLLQVHDEIVLEIAPGERARAEELVRREMANAVQLRVPLGVSVGAGPDWESAAH
;
A
#
# COMPACT_ATOMS: atom_id res chain seq x y z
N MET A 1 26.90 -58.19 21.05
CA MET A 1 26.20 -58.85 19.96
C MET A 1 24.72 -58.64 20.11
N ALA A 2 24.17 -57.77 19.29
CA ALA A 2 22.77 -57.81 18.82
C ALA A 2 22.67 -56.68 17.80
N LYS A 3 22.60 -57.02 16.54
CA LYS A 3 22.31 -56.13 15.40
C LYS A 3 20.85 -55.78 15.44
N THR A 4 20.53 -54.51 15.58
CA THR A 4 19.22 -53.97 15.23
C THR A 4 19.22 -53.56 13.76
N ALA A 5 18.42 -54.26 12.96
CA ALA A 5 18.24 -54.02 11.56
C ALA A 5 17.41 -52.75 11.34
N SER A 6 17.95 -51.84 10.57
CA SER A 6 17.24 -50.72 9.97
C SER A 6 16.12 -51.24 9.10
N LYS A 7 14.86 -50.90 9.43
CA LYS A 7 13.72 -51.10 8.54
C LYS A 7 13.83 -50.08 7.39
N LYS A 8 14.14 -50.58 6.20
CA LYS A 8 13.80 -49.88 4.95
C LYS A 8 12.27 -49.71 4.92
N THR A 9 11.82 -48.47 4.96
CA THR A 9 10.45 -48.15 4.61
C THR A 9 10.33 -48.15 3.09
N ASP A 10 9.74 -49.21 2.55
CA ASP A 10 9.26 -49.25 1.17
C ASP A 10 8.20 -48.14 1.00
N SER A 11 8.48 -47.16 0.16
CA SER A 11 7.55 -46.12 -0.31
C SER A 11 6.69 -46.70 -1.45
N THR A 12 5.73 -47.56 -1.11
CA THR A 12 4.54 -47.86 -1.91
C THR A 12 3.31 -47.72 -1.02
N SER A 13 2.98 -46.48 -0.65
CA SER A 13 1.63 -46.10 -0.21
C SER A 13 0.78 -45.98 -1.47
N GLY A 14 -0.19 -46.85 -1.69
CA GLY A 14 -1.15 -46.82 -2.79
C GLY A 14 -2.13 -45.62 -2.69
N GLY A 15 -1.60 -44.40 -2.83
CA GLY A 15 -2.41 -43.20 -3.02
C GLY A 15 -2.85 -43.10 -4.49
N ARG A 16 -3.98 -42.42 -4.74
CA ARG A 16 -4.43 -42.09 -6.11
C ARG A 16 -3.35 -41.21 -6.79
N PRO A 17 -3.09 -41.38 -8.10
CA PRO A 17 -2.21 -40.50 -8.85
C PRO A 17 -2.81 -39.08 -8.84
N ARG A 18 -1.96 -38.06 -8.86
CA ARG A 18 -2.35 -36.65 -8.76
C ARG A 18 -2.09 -35.91 -10.06
N LEU A 19 -3.16 -35.36 -10.66
CA LEU A 19 -3.09 -34.50 -11.82
C LEU A 19 -3.18 -33.04 -11.40
N MET A 20 -2.23 -32.20 -11.82
CA MET A 20 -2.31 -30.76 -11.72
C MET A 20 -2.62 -30.14 -13.07
N LEU A 21 -3.59 -29.22 -13.12
CA LEU A 21 -4.00 -28.46 -14.30
C LEU A 21 -3.84 -26.97 -14.02
N MET A 22 -3.10 -26.25 -14.86
CA MET A 22 -2.93 -24.79 -14.70
C MET A 22 -3.58 -24.03 -15.84
N ASP A 23 -4.25 -22.91 -15.49
CA ASP A 23 -4.74 -21.93 -16.46
C ASP A 23 -3.60 -20.95 -16.80
N GLY A 24 -2.96 -21.20 -17.93
CA GLY A 24 -1.76 -20.48 -18.36
C GLY A 24 -1.99 -19.00 -18.61
N HIS A 25 -3.10 -18.63 -19.25
CA HIS A 25 -3.43 -17.22 -19.52
C HIS A 25 -3.77 -16.42 -18.28
N SER A 26 -4.64 -16.95 -17.43
CA SER A 26 -5.05 -16.29 -16.20
C SER A 26 -3.87 -16.05 -15.26
N LEU A 27 -3.02 -17.06 -15.09
CA LEU A 27 -1.86 -16.99 -14.21
C LEU A 27 -0.75 -16.09 -14.75
N ALA A 28 -0.45 -16.16 -16.07
CA ALA A 28 0.50 -15.26 -16.73
C ALA A 28 0.04 -13.79 -16.64
N TYR A 29 -1.23 -13.54 -16.85
CA TYR A 29 -1.81 -12.18 -16.74
C TYR A 29 -1.72 -11.64 -15.32
N ARG A 30 -1.97 -12.49 -14.33
CA ARG A 30 -1.83 -12.14 -12.92
C ARG A 30 -0.36 -11.84 -12.57
N ALA A 31 0.59 -12.65 -13.03
CA ALA A 31 2.01 -12.42 -12.84
C ALA A 31 2.46 -11.09 -13.47
N PHE A 32 1.98 -10.80 -14.68
CA PHE A 32 2.26 -9.54 -15.38
C PHE A 32 1.88 -8.30 -14.56
N PHE A 33 0.72 -8.30 -13.90
CA PHE A 33 0.27 -7.17 -13.09
C PHE A 33 0.81 -7.16 -11.66
N ALA A 34 1.31 -8.30 -11.18
CA ALA A 34 1.93 -8.38 -9.85
C ALA A 34 3.36 -7.83 -9.85
N LEU A 35 4.08 -7.97 -10.97
CA LEU A 35 5.47 -7.58 -11.10
C LEU A 35 5.61 -6.42 -12.10
N PRO A 36 6.25 -5.29 -11.75
CA PRO A 36 6.45 -4.17 -12.66
C PRO A 36 7.35 -4.56 -13.84
N ALA A 37 6.89 -4.38 -15.07
CA ALA A 37 7.65 -4.76 -16.28
C ALA A 37 9.00 -4.03 -16.38
N GLU A 38 9.08 -2.80 -15.89
CA GLU A 38 10.30 -1.97 -15.88
C GLU A 38 11.47 -2.58 -15.08
N ASN A 39 11.18 -3.50 -14.14
CA ASN A 39 12.19 -4.20 -13.34
C ASN A 39 12.54 -5.59 -13.88
N PHE A 40 11.75 -6.06 -14.85
CA PHE A 40 11.90 -7.37 -15.49
C PHE A 40 11.93 -7.18 -17.00
N THR A 41 13.03 -6.60 -17.49
CA THR A 41 13.22 -6.30 -18.92
C THR A 41 14.66 -6.63 -19.28
N THR A 42 14.86 -7.34 -20.41
CA THR A 42 16.20 -7.61 -20.92
C THR A 42 16.91 -6.33 -21.37
N ALA A 43 18.23 -6.36 -21.53
CA ALA A 43 19.01 -5.26 -22.08
C ALA A 43 18.52 -4.78 -23.48
N THR A 44 17.83 -5.65 -24.21
CA THR A 44 17.22 -5.34 -25.51
C THR A 44 15.81 -4.78 -25.42
N GLY A 45 15.27 -4.60 -24.20
CA GLY A 45 13.94 -4.05 -23.97
C GLY A 45 12.77 -5.06 -24.00
N GLN A 46 13.04 -6.38 -24.02
CA GLN A 46 12.02 -7.42 -23.93
C GLN A 46 11.51 -7.56 -22.49
N PRO A 47 10.22 -7.33 -22.20
CA PRO A 47 9.66 -7.58 -20.87
C PRO A 47 9.64 -9.06 -20.52
N THR A 48 9.95 -9.39 -19.26
CA THR A 48 10.05 -10.77 -18.74
C THR A 48 9.30 -11.00 -17.44
N ASN A 49 8.56 -10.00 -16.94
CA ASN A 49 7.85 -10.05 -15.67
C ASN A 49 6.78 -11.16 -15.60
N ALA A 50 6.01 -11.38 -16.69
CA ALA A 50 4.97 -12.41 -16.69
C ALA A 50 5.59 -13.82 -16.68
N ILE A 51 6.62 -14.06 -17.50
CA ILE A 51 7.28 -15.38 -17.54
C ILE A 51 8.04 -15.67 -16.24
N TYR A 52 8.70 -14.67 -15.66
CA TYR A 52 9.36 -14.81 -14.36
C TYR A 52 8.37 -15.21 -13.26
N GLY A 53 7.29 -14.43 -13.11
CA GLY A 53 6.30 -14.69 -12.08
C GLY A 53 5.52 -15.99 -12.30
N PHE A 54 5.26 -16.36 -13.57
CA PHE A 54 4.65 -17.63 -13.90
C PHE A 54 5.58 -18.81 -13.56
N ALA A 55 6.87 -18.74 -13.93
CA ALA A 55 7.85 -19.78 -13.63
C ALA A 55 8.09 -19.95 -12.13
N SER A 56 8.11 -18.84 -11.36
CA SER A 56 8.21 -18.89 -9.90
C SER A 56 7.00 -19.58 -9.27
N MET A 57 5.79 -19.22 -9.69
CA MET A 57 4.56 -19.84 -9.21
C MET A 57 4.52 -21.33 -9.58
N LEU A 58 4.92 -21.66 -10.80
CA LEU A 58 5.00 -23.03 -11.29
C LEU A 58 5.95 -23.88 -10.44
N ALA A 59 7.19 -23.40 -10.22
CA ALA A 59 8.18 -24.11 -9.42
C ALA A 59 7.69 -24.38 -7.99
N ASN A 60 7.12 -23.36 -7.33
CA ASN A 60 6.59 -23.49 -5.99
C ASN A 60 5.41 -24.48 -5.94
N THR A 61 4.46 -24.36 -6.86
CA THR A 61 3.28 -25.24 -6.83
C THR A 61 3.65 -26.70 -7.16
N LEU A 62 4.59 -26.92 -8.06
CA LEU A 62 5.10 -28.28 -8.34
C LEU A 62 5.82 -28.87 -7.15
N ARG A 63 6.60 -28.09 -6.39
CA ARG A 63 7.25 -28.53 -5.16
C ARG A 63 6.23 -28.88 -4.06
N ASP A 64 5.30 -27.98 -3.80
CA ASP A 64 4.39 -28.08 -2.67
C ASP A 64 3.32 -29.17 -2.88
N GLU A 65 2.87 -29.37 -4.10
CA GLU A 65 1.82 -30.33 -4.45
C GLU A 65 2.34 -31.67 -5.00
N ALA A 66 3.58 -31.74 -5.46
CA ALA A 66 4.24 -32.93 -6.01
C ALA A 66 3.34 -33.78 -6.93
N PRO A 67 2.73 -33.22 -7.99
CA PRO A 67 1.83 -33.97 -8.86
C PRO A 67 2.59 -34.98 -9.70
N THR A 68 1.95 -36.14 -9.98
CA THR A 68 2.49 -37.14 -10.88
C THR A 68 2.25 -36.82 -12.36
N HIS A 69 1.14 -36.11 -12.63
CA HIS A 69 0.73 -35.67 -13.96
C HIS A 69 0.51 -34.17 -13.97
N PHE A 70 0.83 -33.51 -15.06
CA PHE A 70 0.73 -32.06 -15.14
C PHE A 70 0.46 -31.58 -16.56
N ALA A 71 -0.41 -30.59 -16.72
CA ALA A 71 -0.65 -29.89 -17.98
C ALA A 71 -1.06 -28.44 -17.78
N VAL A 72 -0.86 -27.62 -18.82
CA VAL A 72 -1.26 -26.21 -18.84
C VAL A 72 -2.21 -25.96 -20.00
N ALA A 73 -3.32 -25.29 -19.74
CA ALA A 73 -4.29 -24.90 -20.77
C ALA A 73 -4.16 -23.40 -21.10
N PHE A 74 -4.28 -23.06 -22.38
CA PHE A 74 -4.23 -21.69 -22.89
C PHE A 74 -5.42 -21.40 -23.79
N ASP A 75 -5.88 -20.13 -23.76
CA ASP A 75 -6.84 -19.63 -24.75
C ASP A 75 -6.16 -19.42 -26.11
N VAL A 76 -6.76 -19.88 -27.18
CA VAL A 76 -6.30 -19.66 -28.55
C VAL A 76 -6.66 -18.24 -29.03
N SER A 77 -7.90 -17.85 -28.81
CA SER A 77 -8.42 -16.57 -29.29
C SER A 77 -9.65 -16.15 -28.46
N ARG A 78 -10.11 -14.91 -28.67
CA ARG A 78 -11.37 -14.44 -28.11
C ARG A 78 -12.61 -14.99 -28.81
N LYS A 79 -12.42 -15.72 -29.90
CA LYS A 79 -13.50 -16.29 -30.68
C LYS A 79 -13.79 -17.70 -30.20
N THR A 80 -14.75 -17.83 -29.30
CA THR A 80 -15.18 -19.10 -28.69
C THR A 80 -16.68 -19.29 -28.91
N TRP A 81 -17.19 -20.50 -28.69
CA TRP A 81 -18.61 -20.78 -28.79
C TRP A 81 -19.46 -19.83 -27.95
N ARG A 82 -18.94 -19.35 -26.79
CA ARG A 82 -19.62 -18.36 -25.94
C ARG A 82 -19.76 -17.01 -26.65
N SER A 83 -18.71 -16.56 -27.31
CA SER A 83 -18.73 -15.30 -28.08
C SER A 83 -19.58 -15.38 -29.35
N GLU A 84 -19.76 -16.56 -29.91
CA GLU A 84 -20.67 -16.81 -31.03
C GLU A 84 -22.13 -16.78 -30.58
N GLU A 85 -22.42 -17.32 -29.39
CA GLU A 85 -23.77 -17.33 -28.83
C GLU A 85 -24.19 -15.96 -28.23
N PHE A 86 -23.21 -15.23 -27.67
CA PHE A 86 -23.39 -13.90 -27.09
C PHE A 86 -22.25 -12.95 -27.48
N THR A 87 -22.49 -12.11 -28.48
CA THR A 87 -21.46 -11.23 -29.08
C THR A 87 -20.86 -10.23 -28.10
N GLU A 88 -21.58 -9.90 -27.02
CA GLU A 88 -21.09 -9.00 -25.96
C GLU A 88 -20.29 -9.71 -24.88
N TYR A 89 -20.14 -11.04 -24.95
CA TYR A 89 -19.35 -11.83 -24.01
C TYR A 89 -17.90 -11.33 -23.95
N LYS A 90 -17.43 -10.98 -22.75
CA LYS A 90 -16.09 -10.40 -22.50
C LYS A 90 -15.74 -9.14 -23.31
N ALA A 91 -16.74 -8.46 -23.94
CA ALA A 91 -16.50 -7.28 -24.77
C ALA A 91 -16.01 -6.06 -23.97
N ASN A 92 -16.25 -6.03 -22.67
CA ASN A 92 -15.78 -4.98 -21.76
C ASN A 92 -14.31 -5.14 -21.32
N ARG A 93 -13.64 -6.24 -21.66
CA ARG A 93 -12.22 -6.43 -21.34
C ARG A 93 -11.35 -5.50 -22.18
N SER A 94 -10.43 -4.77 -21.50
CA SER A 94 -9.45 -3.91 -22.15
C SER A 94 -8.58 -4.70 -23.13
N LYS A 95 -7.96 -4.00 -24.08
CA LYS A 95 -6.95 -4.62 -24.96
C LYS A 95 -5.81 -5.13 -24.09
N THR A 96 -5.35 -6.34 -24.39
CA THR A 96 -4.14 -6.93 -23.80
C THR A 96 -2.95 -5.99 -24.05
N PRO A 97 -2.17 -5.61 -23.02
CA PRO A 97 -0.98 -4.80 -23.21
C PRO A 97 -0.03 -5.44 -24.22
N ASP A 98 0.63 -4.62 -25.05
CA ASP A 98 1.54 -5.14 -26.05
C ASP A 98 2.77 -5.80 -25.42
N GLU A 99 3.20 -5.32 -24.25
CA GLU A 99 4.28 -5.87 -23.43
C GLU A 99 3.97 -7.28 -22.89
N PHE A 100 2.70 -7.63 -22.77
CA PHE A 100 2.25 -8.98 -22.35
C PHE A 100 2.25 -9.99 -23.51
N LYS A 101 1.96 -9.57 -24.73
CA LYS A 101 1.74 -10.48 -25.89
C LYS A 101 3.03 -11.26 -26.12
N GLY A 102 4.06 -11.14 -26.19
CA GLY A 102 5.22 -12.02 -26.44
C GLY A 102 5.56 -12.95 -25.29
N GLN A 103 5.15 -12.61 -24.06
CA GLN A 103 5.54 -13.38 -22.89
C GLN A 103 4.78 -14.70 -22.75
N VAL A 104 3.56 -14.80 -23.28
CA VAL A 104 2.81 -16.08 -23.30
C VAL A 104 3.49 -17.12 -24.20
N GLU A 105 4.06 -16.68 -25.32
CA GLU A 105 4.85 -17.54 -26.21
C GLU A 105 6.10 -18.04 -25.51
N LEU A 106 6.82 -17.15 -24.80
CA LEU A 106 8.01 -17.50 -24.02
C LEU A 106 7.70 -18.48 -22.86
N ILE A 107 6.54 -18.31 -22.20
CA ILE A 107 6.05 -19.30 -21.22
C ILE A 107 5.83 -20.65 -21.90
N GLY A 108 5.28 -20.64 -23.11
CA GLY A 108 5.12 -21.84 -23.90
C GLY A 108 6.44 -22.55 -24.20
N GLU A 109 7.46 -21.82 -24.61
CA GLU A 109 8.80 -22.37 -24.88
C GLU A 109 9.44 -22.97 -23.60
N LEU A 110 9.26 -22.32 -22.45
CA LEU A 110 9.72 -22.86 -21.17
C LEU A 110 9.01 -24.18 -20.84
N LEU A 111 7.70 -24.23 -20.99
CA LEU A 111 6.91 -25.47 -20.75
C LEU A 111 7.29 -26.60 -21.71
N ASP A 112 7.58 -26.26 -22.98
CA ASP A 112 8.08 -27.25 -23.98
C ASP A 112 9.42 -27.82 -23.55
N SER A 113 10.35 -26.99 -23.06
CA SER A 113 11.65 -27.45 -22.54
C SER A 113 11.50 -28.29 -21.24
N MET A 114 10.42 -28.07 -20.49
CA MET A 114 10.07 -28.90 -19.33
C MET A 114 9.26 -30.15 -19.72
N HIS A 115 9.04 -30.40 -21.01
CA HIS A 115 8.18 -31.45 -21.53
C HIS A 115 6.77 -31.45 -20.98
N VAL A 116 6.24 -30.28 -20.64
CA VAL A 116 4.89 -30.12 -20.10
C VAL A 116 3.88 -30.02 -21.23
N PRO A 117 2.87 -30.91 -21.29
CA PRO A 117 1.82 -30.85 -22.28
C PRO A 117 1.03 -29.53 -22.19
N ARG A 118 0.89 -28.87 -23.33
CA ARG A 118 0.09 -27.65 -23.47
C ARG A 118 -1.16 -27.94 -24.29
N PHE A 119 -2.29 -27.40 -23.85
CA PHE A 119 -3.55 -27.48 -24.57
C PHE A 119 -4.01 -26.09 -25.00
N ALA A 120 -4.37 -25.97 -26.24
CA ALA A 120 -5.00 -24.79 -26.82
C ALA A 120 -5.95 -25.27 -27.91
N VAL A 121 -7.25 -25.18 -27.66
CA VAL A 121 -8.30 -25.75 -28.54
C VAL A 121 -9.12 -24.64 -29.15
N GLU A 122 -9.20 -24.58 -30.47
CA GLU A 122 -9.95 -23.55 -31.18
C GLU A 122 -11.45 -23.65 -30.87
N GLY A 123 -12.09 -22.51 -30.60
CA GLY A 123 -13.52 -22.45 -30.26
C GLY A 123 -13.86 -22.69 -28.79
N PHE A 124 -12.89 -23.08 -27.95
CA PHE A 124 -13.06 -23.32 -26.51
C PHE A 124 -12.11 -22.44 -25.69
N GLU A 125 -12.46 -22.19 -24.44
CA GLU A 125 -11.62 -21.47 -23.49
C GLU A 125 -10.75 -22.47 -22.69
N ALA A 126 -9.66 -22.01 -22.09
CA ALA A 126 -8.79 -22.82 -21.24
C ALA A 126 -9.57 -23.54 -20.13
N ASP A 127 -10.59 -22.87 -19.56
CA ASP A 127 -11.43 -23.43 -18.51
C ASP A 127 -12.25 -24.65 -18.97
N ASP A 128 -12.71 -24.67 -20.23
CA ASP A 128 -13.42 -25.83 -20.83
C ASP A 128 -12.47 -27.04 -20.99
N VAL A 129 -11.23 -26.78 -21.39
CA VAL A 129 -10.19 -27.82 -21.49
C VAL A 129 -9.86 -28.38 -20.11
N ILE A 130 -9.67 -27.50 -19.12
CA ILE A 130 -9.42 -27.88 -17.72
C ILE A 130 -10.60 -28.69 -17.17
N ALA A 131 -11.85 -28.26 -17.42
CA ALA A 131 -13.05 -28.97 -16.99
C ALA A 131 -13.15 -30.37 -17.61
N THR A 132 -12.77 -30.51 -18.88
CA THR A 132 -12.75 -31.77 -19.60
C THR A 132 -11.72 -32.73 -19.00
N LEU A 133 -10.46 -32.28 -18.86
CA LEU A 133 -9.38 -33.07 -18.28
C LEU A 133 -9.66 -33.46 -16.83
N ALA A 134 -10.17 -32.53 -16.01
CA ALA A 134 -10.52 -32.81 -14.63
C ALA A 134 -11.61 -33.89 -14.54
N THR A 135 -12.64 -33.82 -15.39
CA THR A 135 -13.73 -34.81 -15.42
C THR A 135 -13.22 -36.18 -15.86
N GLN A 136 -12.34 -36.25 -16.86
CA GLN A 136 -11.73 -37.52 -17.31
C GLN A 136 -10.83 -38.12 -16.22
N ALA A 137 -9.98 -37.26 -15.58
CA ALA A 137 -9.07 -37.70 -14.54
C ALA A 137 -9.79 -38.27 -13.32
N GLU A 138 -10.86 -37.65 -12.87
CA GLU A 138 -11.69 -38.23 -11.79
C GLU A 138 -12.28 -39.59 -12.15
N ALA A 139 -12.77 -39.73 -13.39
CA ALA A 139 -13.31 -40.99 -13.86
C ALA A 139 -12.25 -42.10 -13.95
N GLU A 140 -10.99 -41.74 -14.19
CA GLU A 140 -9.83 -42.62 -14.23
C GLU A 140 -9.17 -42.83 -12.86
N GLY A 141 -9.71 -42.26 -11.80
CA GLY A 141 -9.28 -42.48 -10.42
C GLY A 141 -8.13 -41.56 -9.96
N PHE A 142 -7.93 -40.38 -10.55
CA PHE A 142 -7.00 -39.38 -10.10
C PHE A 142 -7.58 -38.47 -9.03
N ASP A 143 -6.70 -37.88 -8.21
CA ASP A 143 -6.98 -36.65 -7.49
C ASP A 143 -6.52 -35.46 -8.36
N VAL A 144 -7.34 -34.43 -8.46
CA VAL A 144 -7.11 -33.29 -9.39
C VAL A 144 -6.89 -31.99 -8.62
N LEU A 145 -5.86 -31.25 -9.01
CA LEU A 145 -5.58 -29.89 -8.55
C LEU A 145 -5.72 -28.91 -9.72
N ILE A 146 -6.57 -27.92 -9.61
CA ILE A 146 -6.77 -26.90 -10.62
C ILE A 146 -6.21 -25.57 -10.09
N VAL A 147 -5.19 -25.01 -10.75
CA VAL A 147 -4.58 -23.71 -10.41
C VAL A 147 -5.12 -22.68 -11.38
N THR A 148 -6.03 -21.83 -10.94
CA THR A 148 -6.66 -20.80 -11.78
C THR A 148 -7.09 -19.58 -10.97
N GLY A 149 -7.08 -18.41 -11.59
CA GLY A 149 -7.68 -17.18 -11.08
C GLY A 149 -9.16 -17.00 -11.43
N ASP A 150 -9.79 -17.97 -12.12
CA ASP A 150 -11.18 -17.93 -12.50
C ASP A 150 -12.07 -18.66 -11.47
N ARG A 151 -13.15 -17.99 -11.05
CA ARG A 151 -14.09 -18.53 -10.07
C ARG A 151 -15.07 -19.54 -10.66
N ASP A 152 -15.24 -19.54 -11.96
CA ASP A 152 -16.14 -20.47 -12.61
C ASP A 152 -15.63 -21.90 -12.47
N SER A 153 -14.34 -22.11 -12.25
CA SER A 153 -13.74 -23.40 -11.91
C SER A 153 -14.22 -23.98 -10.57
N PHE A 154 -14.87 -23.19 -9.68
CA PHE A 154 -15.43 -23.72 -8.44
C PHE A 154 -16.55 -24.75 -8.67
N GLN A 155 -17.20 -24.75 -9.84
CA GLN A 155 -18.13 -25.78 -10.25
C GLN A 155 -17.49 -27.16 -10.46
N LEU A 156 -16.17 -27.23 -10.55
CA LEU A 156 -15.40 -28.48 -10.75
C LEU A 156 -14.96 -29.12 -9.43
N VAL A 157 -15.09 -28.37 -8.31
CA VAL A 157 -14.68 -28.85 -6.98
C VAL A 157 -15.51 -30.09 -6.57
N SER A 158 -14.83 -31.14 -6.13
CA SER A 158 -15.42 -32.39 -5.67
C SER A 158 -14.61 -32.98 -4.52
N GLU A 159 -14.93 -34.19 -4.07
CA GLU A 159 -14.10 -34.95 -3.12
C GLU A 159 -12.69 -35.26 -3.66
N HIS A 160 -12.51 -35.22 -4.98
CA HIS A 160 -11.27 -35.54 -5.67
C HIS A 160 -10.69 -34.38 -6.48
N THR A 161 -11.40 -33.29 -6.64
CA THR A 161 -10.93 -32.09 -7.34
C THR A 161 -10.89 -30.91 -6.39
N THR A 162 -9.72 -30.32 -6.20
CA THR A 162 -9.46 -29.09 -5.41
C THR A 162 -9.03 -27.96 -6.32
N VAL A 163 -9.59 -26.77 -6.15
CA VAL A 163 -9.16 -25.55 -6.83
C VAL A 163 -8.20 -24.77 -5.94
N LEU A 164 -7.01 -24.49 -6.45
CA LEU A 164 -6.01 -23.62 -5.85
C LEU A 164 -6.16 -22.22 -6.44
N TYR A 165 -6.75 -21.31 -5.66
CA TYR A 165 -7.11 -19.98 -6.09
C TYR A 165 -6.14 -18.93 -5.53
N PRO A 166 -5.44 -18.13 -6.37
CA PRO A 166 -4.50 -17.11 -5.92
C PRO A 166 -5.23 -15.96 -5.21
N THR A 167 -4.91 -15.69 -3.94
CA THR A 167 -5.55 -14.64 -3.13
C THR A 167 -4.70 -13.37 -3.01
N LYS A 168 -3.40 -13.50 -2.79
CA LYS A 168 -2.45 -12.37 -2.76
C LYS A 168 -1.27 -12.63 -3.68
N GLY A 169 -0.96 -11.67 -4.56
CA GLY A 169 0.20 -11.76 -5.46
C GLY A 169 0.20 -13.04 -6.31
N VAL A 170 1.37 -13.64 -6.45
CA VAL A 170 1.61 -14.89 -7.20
C VAL A 170 1.92 -16.09 -6.30
N SER A 171 2.15 -15.88 -4.99
CA SER A 171 2.68 -16.90 -4.08
C SER A 171 1.65 -17.53 -3.16
N GLU A 172 0.53 -16.86 -2.85
CA GLU A 172 -0.45 -17.34 -1.88
C GLU A 172 -1.67 -17.98 -2.57
N LEU A 173 -1.81 -19.31 -2.44
CA LEU A 173 -2.90 -20.09 -3.02
C LEU A 173 -3.86 -20.57 -1.94
N THR A 174 -5.13 -20.20 -2.03
CA THR A 174 -6.19 -20.73 -1.15
C THR A 174 -6.80 -21.99 -1.75
N ARG A 175 -6.88 -23.07 -0.95
CA ARG A 175 -7.48 -24.35 -1.34
C ARG A 175 -9.00 -24.28 -1.21
N PHE A 176 -9.71 -24.49 -2.31
CA PHE A 176 -11.16 -24.61 -2.33
C PHE A 176 -11.57 -26.09 -2.46
N THR A 177 -12.01 -26.64 -1.34
CA THR A 177 -12.69 -27.93 -1.23
C THR A 177 -14.20 -27.71 -1.25
N PRO A 178 -15.06 -28.79 -1.32
CA PRO A 178 -16.51 -28.63 -1.21
C PRO A 178 -16.95 -27.86 0.03
N GLU A 179 -16.28 -28.09 1.18
CA GLU A 179 -16.58 -27.42 2.45
C GLU A 179 -16.24 -25.92 2.33
N LYS A 180 -15.09 -25.58 1.71
CA LYS A 180 -14.67 -24.18 1.56
C LYS A 180 -15.55 -23.42 0.59
N VAL A 181 -16.05 -24.03 -0.45
CA VAL A 181 -17.06 -23.46 -1.35
C VAL A 181 -18.36 -23.21 -0.58
N PHE A 182 -18.80 -24.18 0.20
CA PHE A 182 -20.01 -24.06 1.02
C PHE A 182 -19.87 -23.00 2.10
N GLU A 183 -18.74 -22.95 2.82
CA GLU A 183 -18.45 -21.90 3.82
C GLU A 183 -18.56 -20.49 3.22
N LYS A 184 -18.02 -20.31 2.02
CA LYS A 184 -17.94 -18.99 1.39
C LYS A 184 -19.26 -18.56 0.74
N TYR A 185 -19.95 -19.46 0.06
CA TYR A 185 -21.11 -19.12 -0.77
C TYR A 185 -22.43 -19.67 -0.23
N GLY A 186 -22.39 -20.60 0.72
CA GLY A 186 -23.57 -21.32 1.22
C GLY A 186 -24.19 -22.28 0.19
N LEU A 187 -23.39 -22.76 -0.76
CA LEU A 187 -23.80 -23.57 -1.90
C LEU A 187 -22.85 -24.74 -2.13
N THR A 188 -23.35 -25.82 -2.70
CA THR A 188 -22.48 -26.88 -3.21
C THR A 188 -21.78 -26.46 -4.49
N PRO A 189 -20.59 -27.00 -4.82
CA PRO A 189 -19.91 -26.74 -6.07
C PRO A 189 -20.79 -26.87 -7.32
N ALA A 190 -21.60 -27.91 -7.40
CA ALA A 190 -22.54 -28.16 -8.50
C ALA A 190 -23.60 -27.05 -8.68
N GLN A 191 -23.90 -26.31 -7.62
CA GLN A 191 -24.85 -25.20 -7.65
C GLN A 191 -24.21 -23.85 -8.06
N TYR A 192 -22.87 -23.81 -8.18
CA TYR A 192 -22.15 -22.58 -8.46
C TYR A 192 -22.55 -21.93 -9.81
N PRO A 193 -22.70 -22.65 -10.94
CA PRO A 193 -23.15 -22.07 -12.20
C PRO A 193 -24.56 -21.47 -12.11
N ASP A 194 -25.47 -22.10 -11.36
CA ASP A 194 -26.82 -21.61 -11.13
C ASP A 194 -26.82 -20.27 -10.37
N PHE A 195 -25.97 -20.19 -9.36
CA PHE A 195 -25.76 -19.01 -8.57
C PHE A 195 -25.13 -17.87 -9.40
N ALA A 196 -24.07 -18.18 -10.16
CA ALA A 196 -23.37 -17.19 -10.99
C ALA A 196 -24.29 -16.63 -12.07
N ALA A 197 -25.14 -17.45 -12.69
CA ALA A 197 -26.12 -17.02 -13.68
C ALA A 197 -27.13 -16.00 -13.12
N LEU A 198 -27.60 -16.19 -11.90
CA LEU A 198 -28.56 -15.27 -11.23
C LEU A 198 -27.89 -13.97 -10.79
N ARG A 199 -26.68 -14.06 -10.25
CA ARG A 199 -25.90 -12.92 -9.79
C ARG A 199 -25.41 -12.07 -10.97
N GLY A 200 -25.10 -12.72 -12.09
CA GLY A 200 -24.35 -12.17 -13.20
C GLY A 200 -22.84 -12.16 -12.93
N ASP A 201 -22.06 -12.00 -13.97
CA ASP A 201 -20.62 -11.81 -13.90
C ASP A 201 -20.16 -10.59 -14.69
N PRO A 202 -19.77 -9.49 -14.00
CA PRO A 202 -19.27 -8.29 -14.67
C PRO A 202 -17.95 -8.51 -15.40
N SER A 203 -17.12 -9.49 -15.01
CA SER A 203 -15.84 -9.78 -15.67
C SER A 203 -16.04 -10.37 -17.05
N ASP A 204 -17.13 -11.11 -17.24
CA ASP A 204 -17.53 -11.73 -18.49
C ASP A 204 -18.63 -10.97 -19.23
N ASN A 205 -18.98 -9.79 -18.71
CA ASN A 205 -20.04 -8.93 -19.24
C ASN A 205 -21.42 -9.60 -19.23
N LEU A 206 -21.65 -10.49 -18.27
CA LEU A 206 -22.93 -11.18 -18.06
C LEU A 206 -23.80 -10.37 -17.07
N PRO A 207 -24.91 -9.77 -17.52
CA PRO A 207 -25.74 -8.93 -16.66
C PRO A 207 -26.52 -9.79 -15.66
N GLY A 208 -26.40 -9.45 -14.37
CA GLY A 208 -27.23 -10.07 -13.33
C GLY A 208 -28.66 -9.52 -13.30
N ILE A 209 -29.50 -10.15 -12.49
CA ILE A 209 -30.87 -9.71 -12.28
C ILE A 209 -30.87 -8.44 -11.41
N PRO A 210 -31.52 -7.35 -11.80
CA PRO A 210 -31.59 -6.14 -10.99
C PRO A 210 -32.15 -6.40 -9.58
N GLY A 211 -31.37 -6.04 -8.57
CA GLY A 211 -31.75 -6.26 -7.16
C GLY A 211 -31.52 -7.68 -6.62
N VAL A 212 -30.85 -8.54 -7.38
CA VAL A 212 -30.42 -9.87 -6.96
C VAL A 212 -28.90 -9.88 -6.82
N GLY A 213 -28.41 -9.85 -5.59
CA GLY A 213 -26.99 -10.02 -5.26
C GLY A 213 -26.71 -11.43 -4.74
N GLU A 214 -25.45 -11.65 -4.32
CA GLU A 214 -24.97 -12.96 -3.86
C GLU A 214 -25.90 -13.65 -2.84
N LYS A 215 -26.32 -12.92 -1.81
CA LYS A 215 -27.20 -13.48 -0.75
C LYS A 215 -28.57 -13.91 -1.27
N THR A 216 -29.14 -13.16 -2.21
CA THR A 216 -30.46 -13.47 -2.79
C THR A 216 -30.36 -14.64 -3.76
N ALA A 217 -29.33 -14.66 -4.60
CA ALA A 217 -29.07 -15.76 -5.53
C ALA A 217 -28.85 -17.07 -4.77
N ALA A 218 -27.97 -17.08 -3.77
CA ALA A 218 -27.73 -18.25 -2.94
C ALA A 218 -28.99 -18.73 -2.19
N LYS A 219 -29.77 -17.78 -1.64
CA LYS A 219 -31.04 -18.10 -0.99
C LYS A 219 -32.01 -18.82 -1.93
N TRP A 220 -32.15 -18.33 -3.16
CA TRP A 220 -33.07 -18.93 -4.14
C TRP A 220 -32.60 -20.32 -4.57
N ILE A 221 -31.32 -20.50 -4.86
CA ILE A 221 -30.76 -21.81 -5.21
C ILE A 221 -30.97 -22.82 -4.06
N ASN A 222 -30.71 -22.40 -2.82
CA ASN A 222 -30.98 -23.28 -1.66
C ASN A 222 -32.47 -23.58 -1.44
N GLN A 223 -33.35 -22.60 -1.72
CA GLN A 223 -34.79 -22.77 -1.54
C GLN A 223 -35.42 -23.69 -2.59
N PHE A 224 -35.00 -23.57 -3.84
CA PHE A 224 -35.54 -24.28 -4.98
C PHE A 224 -34.70 -25.52 -5.39
N GLY A 225 -33.48 -25.64 -4.88
CA GLY A 225 -32.55 -26.73 -5.16
C GLY A 225 -31.64 -26.48 -6.37
N SER A 226 -32.19 -25.99 -7.47
CA SER A 226 -31.48 -25.70 -8.72
C SER A 226 -32.12 -24.53 -9.47
N PHE A 227 -31.39 -24.04 -10.45
CA PHE A 227 -31.91 -23.03 -11.39
C PHE A 227 -33.09 -23.55 -12.21
N ALA A 228 -33.05 -24.79 -12.62
CA ALA A 228 -34.15 -25.41 -13.39
C ALA A 228 -35.45 -25.38 -12.59
N GLU A 229 -35.41 -25.87 -11.35
CA GLU A 229 -36.55 -25.83 -10.43
C GLU A 229 -37.04 -24.42 -10.12
N LEU A 230 -36.10 -23.48 -9.95
CA LEU A 230 -36.44 -22.06 -9.77
C LEU A 230 -37.21 -21.51 -10.97
N VAL A 231 -36.79 -21.84 -12.20
CA VAL A 231 -37.45 -21.39 -13.44
C VAL A 231 -38.84 -22.00 -13.59
N GLU A 232 -39.00 -23.28 -13.27
CA GLU A 232 -40.32 -23.95 -13.31
C GLU A 232 -41.29 -23.34 -12.29
N ARG A 233 -40.78 -22.95 -11.15
CA ARG A 233 -41.55 -22.39 -10.04
C ARG A 233 -41.36 -20.87 -9.86
N VAL A 234 -41.03 -20.16 -10.95
CA VAL A 234 -40.70 -18.74 -10.92
C VAL A 234 -41.82 -17.86 -10.32
N ASP A 235 -43.07 -18.25 -10.45
CA ASP A 235 -44.24 -17.54 -9.92
C ASP A 235 -44.34 -17.61 -8.37
N GLU A 236 -43.65 -18.54 -7.75
CA GLU A 236 -43.55 -18.63 -6.28
C GLU A 236 -42.60 -17.55 -5.71
N VAL A 237 -41.73 -16.98 -6.52
CA VAL A 237 -40.81 -15.92 -6.11
C VAL A 237 -41.56 -14.58 -6.04
N LYS A 238 -41.88 -14.15 -4.84
CA LYS A 238 -42.70 -12.95 -4.56
C LYS A 238 -41.84 -11.68 -4.54
N GLY A 239 -42.50 -10.54 -4.69
CA GLY A 239 -41.90 -9.22 -4.56
C GLY A 239 -41.20 -8.72 -5.82
N LYS A 240 -40.56 -7.56 -5.73
CA LYS A 240 -39.92 -6.88 -6.86
C LYS A 240 -38.79 -7.71 -7.49
N ALA A 241 -38.02 -8.41 -6.69
CA ALA A 241 -36.93 -9.27 -7.16
C ALA A 241 -37.47 -10.46 -7.98
N GLY A 242 -38.61 -11.05 -7.57
CA GLY A 242 -39.29 -12.09 -8.34
C GLY A 242 -39.83 -11.56 -9.66
N GLN A 243 -40.38 -10.35 -9.69
CA GLN A 243 -40.78 -9.70 -10.94
C GLN A 243 -39.56 -9.47 -11.85
N ASN A 244 -38.49 -8.95 -11.32
CA ASN A 244 -37.23 -8.74 -12.08
C ASN A 244 -36.68 -10.06 -12.63
N LEU A 245 -36.78 -11.17 -11.89
CA LEU A 245 -36.41 -12.51 -12.37
C LEU A 245 -37.27 -12.91 -13.60
N ARG A 246 -38.59 -12.76 -13.53
CA ARG A 246 -39.51 -13.06 -14.66
C ARG A 246 -39.18 -12.20 -15.89
N ASP A 247 -38.94 -10.92 -15.69
CA ASP A 247 -38.64 -9.98 -16.77
C ASP A 247 -37.28 -10.27 -17.43
N HIS A 248 -36.34 -10.91 -16.73
CA HIS A 248 -34.97 -11.21 -17.22
C HIS A 248 -34.71 -12.69 -17.46
N LEU A 249 -35.75 -13.56 -17.44
CA LEU A 249 -35.60 -15.02 -17.58
C LEU A 249 -34.78 -15.43 -18.81
N LYS A 250 -34.98 -14.76 -19.95
CA LYS A 250 -34.24 -15.06 -21.17
C LYS A 250 -32.73 -14.82 -21.01
N SER A 251 -32.36 -13.71 -20.40
CA SER A 251 -30.95 -13.35 -20.17
C SER A 251 -30.31 -14.29 -19.13
N VAL A 252 -31.00 -14.62 -18.07
CA VAL A 252 -30.48 -15.52 -17.03
C VAL A 252 -30.32 -16.95 -17.53
N LYS A 253 -31.24 -17.43 -18.40
CA LYS A 253 -31.07 -18.75 -19.06
C LYS A 253 -29.83 -18.75 -19.97
N LEU A 254 -29.57 -17.66 -20.65
CA LEU A 254 -28.36 -17.50 -21.43
C LEU A 254 -27.12 -17.47 -20.52
N ASN A 255 -27.13 -16.65 -19.46
CA ASN A 255 -26.04 -16.62 -18.48
C ASN A 255 -25.73 -18.04 -17.95
N ARG A 256 -26.79 -18.80 -17.58
CA ARG A 256 -26.61 -20.16 -17.06
C ARG A 256 -25.89 -21.07 -18.04
N ARG A 257 -26.22 -20.96 -19.32
CA ARG A 257 -25.53 -21.69 -20.37
C ARG A 257 -24.08 -21.26 -20.55
N LEU A 258 -23.81 -19.95 -20.50
CA LEU A 258 -22.46 -19.39 -20.73
C LEU A 258 -21.53 -19.60 -19.53
N THR A 259 -22.06 -19.68 -18.30
CA THR A 259 -21.29 -19.93 -17.08
C THR A 259 -20.94 -21.42 -16.91
N GLU A 260 -21.73 -22.32 -17.51
CA GLU A 260 -21.41 -23.76 -17.45
C GLU A 260 -20.18 -24.06 -18.29
N LEU A 261 -19.22 -24.80 -17.69
CA LEU A 261 -18.03 -25.23 -18.39
C LEU A 261 -18.31 -26.48 -19.21
N GLU A 262 -17.82 -26.50 -20.45
CA GLU A 262 -17.91 -27.69 -21.30
C GLU A 262 -16.93 -28.76 -20.78
N ARG A 263 -17.41 -30.00 -20.67
CA ARG A 263 -16.66 -31.14 -20.09
C ARG A 263 -16.37 -32.25 -21.09
N ARG A 264 -16.62 -32.00 -22.36
CA ARG A 264 -16.53 -32.99 -23.44
C ARG A 264 -15.81 -32.42 -24.67
N VAL A 265 -14.81 -31.56 -24.43
CA VAL A 265 -13.97 -31.04 -25.49
C VAL A 265 -13.13 -32.18 -26.06
N GLU A 266 -13.06 -32.34 -27.38
CA GLU A 266 -12.16 -33.29 -28.02
C GLU A 266 -10.72 -32.83 -27.85
N LEU A 267 -9.90 -33.63 -27.14
CA LEU A 267 -8.54 -33.28 -26.78
C LEU A 267 -7.53 -34.20 -27.50
N PRO A 268 -6.36 -33.65 -27.87
CA PRO A 268 -5.33 -34.41 -28.60
C PRO A 268 -4.57 -35.44 -27.75
N LYS A 269 -4.67 -35.36 -26.42
CA LYS A 269 -4.03 -36.22 -25.43
C LYS A 269 -5.00 -36.60 -24.34
N THR A 270 -4.83 -37.83 -23.79
CA THR A 270 -5.56 -38.32 -22.64
C THR A 270 -4.84 -38.00 -21.33
N VAL A 271 -5.51 -38.22 -20.20
CA VAL A 271 -4.93 -37.96 -18.86
C VAL A 271 -3.64 -38.75 -18.63
N THR A 272 -3.56 -39.99 -19.12
CA THR A 272 -2.37 -40.86 -19.00
C THR A 272 -1.16 -40.35 -19.80
N ASP A 273 -1.37 -39.50 -20.83
CA ASP A 273 -0.30 -38.89 -21.60
C ASP A 273 0.33 -37.65 -20.92
N LEU A 274 -0.17 -37.29 -19.72
CA LEU A 274 0.23 -36.11 -18.97
C LEU A 274 1.23 -36.41 -17.86
N GLU A 275 1.78 -37.63 -17.81
CA GLU A 275 2.78 -38.00 -16.82
C GLU A 275 4.00 -37.08 -16.94
N ARG A 276 4.50 -36.63 -15.81
CA ARG A 276 5.67 -35.75 -15.77
C ARG A 276 6.94 -36.55 -16.12
N THR A 277 7.71 -36.04 -17.05
CA THR A 277 8.96 -36.60 -17.50
C THR A 277 10.14 -35.68 -17.25
N ALA A 278 11.37 -36.20 -17.33
CA ALA A 278 12.60 -35.42 -17.17
C ALA A 278 12.66 -34.23 -18.13
N TYR A 279 13.15 -33.10 -17.62
CA TYR A 279 13.23 -31.84 -18.36
C TYR A 279 14.43 -31.81 -19.34
N ASP A 280 14.30 -31.07 -20.42
CA ASP A 280 15.47 -30.58 -21.17
C ASP A 280 16.08 -29.40 -20.40
N ARG A 281 16.95 -29.71 -19.40
CA ARG A 281 17.64 -28.70 -18.59
C ARG A 281 18.45 -27.71 -19.41
N LYS A 282 18.99 -28.13 -20.57
CA LYS A 282 19.71 -27.21 -21.45
C LYS A 282 18.76 -26.23 -22.10
N GLY A 283 17.61 -26.70 -22.60
CA GLY A 283 16.56 -25.83 -23.13
C GLY A 283 16.07 -24.83 -22.10
N VAL A 284 15.77 -25.28 -20.88
CA VAL A 284 15.37 -24.38 -19.74
C VAL A 284 16.47 -23.35 -19.49
N ALA A 285 17.75 -23.75 -19.42
CA ALA A 285 18.85 -22.82 -19.19
C ALA A 285 18.95 -21.78 -20.31
N VAL A 286 18.89 -22.21 -21.59
CA VAL A 286 18.95 -21.30 -22.75
C VAL A 286 17.84 -20.24 -22.70
N ILE A 287 16.60 -20.64 -22.35
CA ILE A 287 15.49 -19.71 -22.27
C ILE A 287 15.73 -18.70 -21.15
N LEU A 288 16.07 -19.16 -19.93
CA LEU A 288 16.33 -18.27 -18.81
C LEU A 288 17.50 -17.32 -19.08
N ASP A 289 18.59 -17.80 -19.71
CA ASP A 289 19.76 -17.00 -20.05
C ASP A 289 19.45 -15.98 -21.16
N THR A 290 18.68 -16.38 -22.19
CA THR A 290 18.24 -15.49 -23.28
C THR A 290 17.38 -14.36 -22.78
N LEU A 291 16.54 -14.63 -21.78
CA LEU A 291 15.66 -13.67 -21.15
C LEU A 291 16.33 -12.90 -20.00
N GLU A 292 17.64 -13.11 -19.82
CA GLU A 292 18.43 -12.49 -18.75
C GLU A 292 17.84 -12.73 -17.35
N ILE A 293 17.09 -13.81 -17.19
CA ILE A 293 16.59 -14.26 -15.88
C ILE A 293 17.76 -14.94 -15.15
N ARG A 294 18.63 -14.10 -14.58
CA ARG A 294 19.88 -14.52 -13.93
C ARG A 294 19.68 -14.96 -12.48
N ASN A 295 18.44 -15.19 -12.05
CA ASN A 295 18.16 -15.67 -10.69
C ASN A 295 18.56 -17.15 -10.57
N PRO A 296 19.66 -17.49 -9.87
CA PRO A 296 20.08 -18.88 -9.67
C PRO A 296 18.99 -19.72 -8.99
N SER A 297 18.31 -19.13 -8.00
CA SER A 297 17.25 -19.76 -7.22
C SER A 297 16.06 -20.21 -8.09
N LEU A 298 15.61 -19.40 -9.02
CA LEU A 298 14.50 -19.83 -9.90
C LEU A 298 14.91 -21.04 -10.73
N ARG A 299 16.14 -21.04 -11.30
CA ARG A 299 16.67 -22.16 -12.06
C ARG A 299 16.81 -23.41 -11.18
N GLU A 300 17.34 -23.28 -9.99
CA GLU A 300 17.50 -24.38 -9.02
C GLU A 300 16.16 -24.94 -8.59
N ARG A 301 15.17 -24.10 -8.29
CA ARG A 301 13.80 -24.55 -7.96
C ARG A 301 13.14 -25.31 -9.12
N LEU A 302 13.32 -24.85 -10.37
CA LEU A 302 12.82 -25.56 -11.54
C LEU A 302 13.52 -26.93 -11.71
N TYR A 303 14.85 -26.99 -11.44
CA TYR A 303 15.58 -28.24 -11.51
C TYR A 303 15.29 -29.20 -10.35
N ALA A 304 15.00 -28.68 -9.16
CA ALA A 304 14.63 -29.48 -8.01
C ALA A 304 13.28 -30.19 -8.17
N VAL A 305 12.38 -29.63 -8.99
CA VAL A 305 11.10 -30.27 -9.31
C VAL A 305 11.12 -31.09 -10.62
N ASP A 306 12.27 -31.26 -11.24
CA ASP A 306 12.46 -32.11 -12.41
C ASP A 306 12.36 -33.60 -12.04
N PRO A 307 11.42 -34.36 -12.63
CA PRO A 307 11.31 -35.80 -12.34
C PRO A 307 12.55 -36.63 -12.67
N GLY A 308 13.44 -36.09 -13.50
CA GLY A 308 14.72 -36.72 -13.84
C GLY A 308 15.89 -36.34 -12.90
N ALA A 309 15.62 -35.57 -11.83
CA ALA A 309 16.62 -35.37 -10.79
C ALA A 309 16.84 -36.73 -10.08
N GLU A 310 18.04 -37.30 -10.20
CA GLU A 310 18.45 -38.43 -9.36
C GLU A 310 18.23 -38.00 -7.91
N GLU A 311 17.80 -38.93 -7.04
CA GLU A 311 17.76 -38.72 -5.58
C GLU A 311 19.19 -38.36 -5.10
N ALA A 312 19.58 -37.12 -5.33
CA ALA A 312 20.66 -36.52 -4.59
C ALA A 312 20.17 -36.45 -3.15
N GLU A 313 20.92 -37.06 -2.23
CA GLU A 313 20.76 -36.92 -0.78
C GLU A 313 20.27 -35.52 -0.51
N ALA A 314 19.24 -35.39 0.32
CA ALA A 314 18.68 -34.12 0.73
C ALA A 314 19.82 -33.23 1.25
N ALA A 315 20.40 -32.48 0.33
CA ALA A 315 21.20 -31.33 0.70
C ALA A 315 20.24 -30.36 1.39
N PRO A 316 20.63 -29.75 2.51
CA PRO A 316 19.82 -28.74 3.16
C PRO A 316 19.38 -27.75 2.08
N VAL A 317 18.12 -27.35 2.13
CA VAL A 317 17.55 -26.29 1.27
C VAL A 317 18.40 -25.06 1.48
N VAL A 318 19.38 -24.83 0.62
CA VAL A 318 20.16 -23.60 0.63
C VAL A 318 19.19 -22.52 0.19
N ALA A 319 18.76 -21.72 1.12
CA ALA A 319 18.02 -20.53 0.84
C ALA A 319 18.87 -19.66 -0.11
N ASP A 320 18.45 -19.61 -1.36
CA ASP A 320 18.72 -18.55 -2.31
C ASP A 320 20.16 -18.13 -2.61
N GLY A 321 21.06 -19.06 -2.98
CA GLY A 321 22.31 -18.68 -3.67
C GLY A 321 23.28 -17.76 -2.88
N VAL A 322 23.04 -17.59 -1.60
CA VAL A 322 23.95 -16.96 -0.65
C VAL A 322 24.67 -18.08 0.06
N GLU A 323 25.98 -18.22 -0.19
CA GLU A 323 26.84 -19.00 0.71
C GLU A 323 26.84 -18.26 2.07
N LEU A 324 25.94 -18.64 2.97
CA LEU A 324 25.83 -18.11 4.29
C LEU A 324 26.36 -19.15 5.29
N ASP A 325 27.45 -18.82 5.95
CA ASP A 325 27.96 -19.61 7.07
C ASP A 325 27.35 -19.07 8.35
N GLY A 326 26.13 -19.54 8.63
CA GLY A 326 25.30 -19.08 9.76
C GLY A 326 25.60 -19.83 11.04
N THR A 327 25.71 -19.14 12.15
CA THR A 327 25.91 -19.71 13.47
C THR A 327 24.82 -19.22 14.42
N VAL A 328 24.12 -20.16 15.06
CA VAL A 328 23.29 -19.87 16.23
C VAL A 328 24.21 -19.77 17.44
N LEU A 329 24.34 -18.56 17.99
CA LEU A 329 25.23 -18.27 19.10
C LEU A 329 24.57 -18.64 20.41
N GLY A 330 25.30 -19.41 21.22
CA GLY A 330 24.96 -19.65 22.62
C GLY A 330 25.47 -18.54 23.53
N THR A 331 25.08 -18.61 24.81
CA THR A 331 25.54 -17.70 25.87
C THR A 331 27.06 -17.63 25.97
N GLY A 332 27.66 -16.45 25.92
CA GLY A 332 29.09 -16.21 25.99
C GLY A 332 29.83 -16.21 24.64
N GLU A 333 29.14 -16.36 23.50
CA GLU A 333 29.75 -16.45 22.16
C GLU A 333 29.65 -15.14 21.35
N LEU A 334 28.67 -14.29 21.65
CA LEU A 334 28.40 -13.06 20.89
C LEU A 334 29.55 -12.05 20.97
N ALA A 335 30.14 -11.88 22.15
CA ALA A 335 31.26 -10.96 22.33
C ALA A 335 32.48 -11.33 21.44
N GLY A 336 32.77 -12.64 21.30
CA GLY A 336 33.81 -13.17 20.44
C GLY A 336 33.50 -12.92 18.94
N TRP A 337 32.27 -13.19 18.52
CA TRP A 337 31.85 -13.00 17.16
C TRP A 337 31.88 -11.50 16.75
N LEU A 338 31.42 -10.61 17.61
CA LEU A 338 31.47 -9.16 17.38
C LEU A 338 32.91 -8.61 17.35
N ALA A 339 33.83 -9.17 18.13
CA ALA A 339 35.23 -8.80 18.08
C ALA A 339 35.90 -9.14 16.75
N GLU A 340 35.46 -10.22 16.09
CA GLU A 340 35.96 -10.66 14.80
C GLU A 340 35.35 -9.90 13.61
N HIS A 341 34.02 -9.65 13.64
CA HIS A 341 33.27 -9.14 12.47
C HIS A 341 32.76 -7.71 12.67
N GLY A 342 32.66 -7.18 13.89
CA GLY A 342 31.98 -5.92 14.19
C GLY A 342 32.69 -4.65 13.72
N GLU A 343 33.88 -4.71 13.13
CA GLU A 343 34.58 -3.55 12.55
C GLU A 343 34.09 -3.18 11.17
N GLN A 344 33.55 -4.13 10.43
CA GLN A 344 33.01 -3.94 9.09
C GLN A 344 31.51 -3.62 9.16
N PRO A 345 30.89 -3.11 8.06
CA PRO A 345 29.46 -2.96 8.01
C PRO A 345 28.73 -4.29 8.21
N LEU A 346 27.79 -4.31 9.16
CA LEU A 346 26.95 -5.47 9.42
C LEU A 346 25.51 -5.18 9.01
N GLY A 347 24.90 -6.12 8.28
CA GLY A 347 23.46 -6.17 8.10
C GLY A 347 22.78 -6.66 9.37
N VAL A 348 21.72 -5.98 9.80
CA VAL A 348 20.99 -6.30 11.03
C VAL A 348 19.54 -6.58 10.70
N ALA A 349 19.01 -7.71 11.15
CA ALA A 349 17.60 -8.04 11.12
C ALA A 349 17.12 -8.39 12.54
N THR A 350 15.87 -8.07 12.84
CA THR A 350 15.27 -8.30 14.16
C THR A 350 13.88 -8.91 14.00
N VAL A 351 13.50 -9.75 14.96
CA VAL A 351 12.10 -10.07 15.24
C VAL A 351 11.70 -9.22 16.44
N ASP A 352 10.76 -8.34 16.22
CA ASP A 352 10.35 -7.36 17.24
C ASP A 352 8.85 -7.11 17.23
N THR A 353 8.35 -6.53 18.30
CA THR A 353 6.97 -6.07 18.45
C THR A 353 6.96 -4.63 18.92
N TRP A 354 5.97 -3.87 18.46
CA TRP A 354 5.73 -2.52 18.93
C TRP A 354 4.23 -2.23 18.95
N ALA A 355 3.70 -1.89 20.10
CA ALA A 355 2.31 -1.49 20.26
C ALA A 355 2.15 -0.55 21.46
N LEU A 356 1.33 0.49 21.28
CA LEU A 356 0.96 1.42 22.37
C LEU A 356 2.17 1.96 23.16
N GLY A 357 3.23 2.34 22.46
CA GLY A 357 4.42 2.97 23.05
C GLY A 357 5.42 2.01 23.72
N THR A 358 5.17 0.72 23.67
CA THR A 358 6.06 -0.30 24.22
C THR A 358 6.40 -1.36 23.17
N GLY A 359 7.52 -2.02 23.34
CA GLY A 359 7.95 -3.07 22.42
C GLY A 359 9.04 -3.95 23.01
N SER A 360 9.34 -5.02 22.30
CA SER A 360 10.43 -5.91 22.65
C SER A 360 11.08 -6.46 21.38
N VAL A 361 12.35 -6.78 21.46
CA VAL A 361 13.10 -7.58 20.48
C VAL A 361 13.31 -8.96 21.05
N THR A 362 12.94 -9.98 20.28
CA THR A 362 13.06 -11.39 20.71
C THR A 362 14.19 -12.11 20.00
N GLU A 363 14.55 -11.67 18.79
CA GLU A 363 15.60 -12.30 18.02
C GLU A 363 16.40 -11.22 17.28
N VAL A 364 17.69 -11.45 17.14
CA VAL A 364 18.61 -10.61 16.37
C VAL A 364 19.47 -11.49 15.49
N ALA A 365 19.59 -11.12 14.22
CA ALA A 365 20.57 -11.68 13.31
C ALA A 365 21.50 -10.60 12.79
N LEU A 366 22.78 -10.95 12.65
CA LEU A 366 23.86 -10.14 12.12
C LEU A 366 24.45 -10.85 10.90
N ALA A 367 24.79 -10.12 9.83
CA ALA A 367 25.45 -10.68 8.67
C ALA A 367 26.62 -9.79 8.23
N ALA A 368 27.77 -10.42 7.99
CA ALA A 368 28.98 -9.78 7.52
C ALA A 368 29.19 -9.97 6.00
N ALA A 369 30.04 -9.13 5.41
CA ALA A 369 30.30 -9.16 3.96
C ALA A 369 31.02 -10.44 3.51
N ASP A 370 31.78 -11.09 4.40
CA ASP A 370 32.53 -12.34 4.12
C ASP A 370 31.64 -13.60 4.08
N GLY A 371 30.31 -13.45 4.24
CA GLY A 371 29.36 -14.57 4.24
C GLY A 371 29.09 -15.16 5.61
N LYS A 372 29.73 -14.69 6.66
CA LYS A 372 29.44 -15.11 8.03
C LYS A 372 28.18 -14.41 8.54
N ALA A 373 27.36 -15.17 9.24
CA ALA A 373 26.19 -14.63 9.93
C ALA A 373 26.01 -15.25 11.31
N ALA A 374 25.37 -14.52 12.19
CA ALA A 374 25.06 -14.96 13.54
C ALA A 374 23.62 -14.65 13.88
N TRP A 375 23.00 -15.53 14.62
CA TRP A 375 21.70 -15.33 15.25
C TRP A 375 21.83 -15.53 16.75
N PHE A 376 21.12 -14.74 17.54
CA PHE A 376 21.04 -14.92 19.00
C PHE A 376 19.70 -14.40 19.53
N ASP A 377 19.27 -14.99 20.66
CA ASP A 377 18.17 -14.48 21.49
C ASP A 377 18.74 -13.47 22.48
N PRO A 378 18.34 -12.18 22.45
CA PRO A 378 18.81 -11.18 23.40
C PRO A 378 18.49 -11.49 24.86
N THR A 379 17.50 -12.35 25.14
CA THR A 379 17.11 -12.73 26.50
C THR A 379 17.97 -13.85 27.10
N GLU A 380 18.73 -14.54 26.23
CA GLU A 380 19.62 -15.64 26.63
C GLU A 380 21.11 -15.25 26.69
N THR A 381 21.43 -13.96 26.57
CA THR A 381 22.81 -13.43 26.63
C THR A 381 23.29 -13.30 28.07
N ASP A 382 24.61 -13.48 28.30
CA ASP A 382 25.21 -13.13 29.56
C ASP A 382 25.63 -11.64 29.62
N GLU A 383 26.13 -11.18 30.78
CA GLU A 383 26.55 -9.78 31.00
C GLU A 383 27.66 -9.34 30.03
N ALA A 384 28.53 -10.25 29.59
CA ALA A 384 29.63 -9.94 28.68
C ALA A 384 29.10 -9.76 27.25
N ASP A 385 28.24 -10.64 26.81
CA ASP A 385 27.57 -10.57 25.49
C ASP A 385 26.68 -9.34 25.38
N GLU A 386 25.82 -9.09 26.39
CA GLU A 386 24.98 -7.89 26.43
C GLU A 386 25.83 -6.61 26.39
N THR A 387 26.93 -6.57 27.17
CA THR A 387 27.83 -5.41 27.18
C THR A 387 28.52 -5.21 25.83
N ALA A 388 28.97 -6.29 25.18
CA ALA A 388 29.62 -6.24 23.89
C ALA A 388 28.63 -5.76 22.81
N PHE A 389 27.41 -6.32 22.77
CA PHE A 389 26.39 -5.93 21.83
C PHE A 389 25.95 -4.48 22.01
N ARG A 390 25.65 -4.07 23.23
CA ARG A 390 25.29 -2.69 23.58
C ARG A 390 26.39 -1.69 23.19
N THR A 391 27.67 -2.04 23.46
CA THR A 391 28.80 -1.18 23.09
C THR A 391 28.94 -1.06 21.59
N TRP A 392 28.86 -2.18 20.84
CA TRP A 392 28.91 -2.17 19.39
C TRP A 392 27.71 -1.41 18.79
N LEU A 393 26.51 -1.60 19.34
CA LEU A 393 25.28 -0.96 18.85
C LEU A 393 25.34 0.56 19.00
N ALA A 394 25.91 1.05 20.12
CA ALA A 394 26.04 2.47 20.45
C ALA A 394 27.24 3.17 19.77
N ASP A 395 28.16 2.43 19.18
CA ASP A 395 29.38 2.97 18.57
C ASP A 395 29.06 3.60 17.19
N PRO A 396 29.25 4.92 16.99
CA PRO A 396 29.02 5.58 15.72
C PRO A 396 30.04 5.18 14.64
N ASP A 397 31.22 4.69 15.01
CA ASP A 397 32.27 4.27 14.08
C ASP A 397 32.11 2.83 13.61
N ARG A 398 31.11 2.10 14.10
CA ARG A 398 30.73 0.74 13.68
C ARG A 398 29.52 0.80 12.76
N PRO A 399 29.69 0.67 11.43
CA PRO A 399 28.60 0.85 10.49
C PRO A 399 27.54 -0.26 10.59
N LYS A 400 26.27 0.11 10.63
CA LYS A 400 25.11 -0.79 10.60
C LYS A 400 24.28 -0.50 9.37
N VAL A 401 23.83 -1.55 8.70
CA VAL A 401 22.83 -1.51 7.65
C VAL A 401 21.56 -2.15 8.17
N LEU A 402 20.46 -1.41 8.15
CA LEU A 402 19.15 -1.87 8.61
C LEU A 402 18.11 -1.74 7.51
N HIS A 403 17.02 -2.43 7.71
CA HIS A 403 15.78 -2.20 7.00
C HIS A 403 14.75 -1.65 7.98
N ASN A 404 14.17 -0.46 7.73
CA ASN A 404 13.30 0.23 8.69
C ASN A 404 14.00 0.48 10.05
N ALA A 405 15.15 1.13 10.01
CA ALA A 405 15.99 1.40 11.16
C ALA A 405 15.27 2.05 12.35
N LYS A 406 14.25 2.88 12.09
CA LYS A 406 13.42 3.52 13.11
C LYS A 406 12.72 2.48 14.01
N GLY A 407 12.21 1.39 13.42
CA GLY A 407 11.60 0.29 14.17
C GLY A 407 12.59 -0.33 15.16
N ALA A 408 13.77 -0.73 14.68
CA ALA A 408 14.82 -1.29 15.50
C ALA A 408 15.28 -0.31 16.60
N MET A 409 15.48 0.98 16.29
CA MET A 409 15.84 1.99 17.28
C MET A 409 14.83 2.10 18.43
N ARG A 410 13.53 1.99 18.14
CA ARG A 410 12.47 2.04 19.18
C ARG A 410 12.60 0.87 20.15
N VAL A 411 12.63 -0.35 19.59
CA VAL A 411 12.59 -1.56 20.42
C VAL A 411 13.89 -1.75 21.19
N PHE A 412 15.06 -1.47 20.61
CA PHE A 412 16.33 -1.50 21.33
C PHE A 412 16.37 -0.50 22.49
N ALA A 413 15.77 0.68 22.31
CA ALA A 413 15.72 1.69 23.35
C ALA A 413 14.83 1.29 24.55
N GLU A 414 13.86 0.37 24.39
CA GLU A 414 13.11 -0.21 25.51
C GLU A 414 13.98 -1.11 26.40
N HIS A 415 15.00 -1.72 25.81
CA HIS A 415 16.04 -2.46 26.55
C HIS A 415 17.13 -1.55 27.10
N GLY A 416 17.04 -0.22 26.95
CA GLY A 416 18.07 0.73 27.34
C GLY A 416 19.29 0.75 26.41
N TRP A 417 19.18 0.18 25.21
CA TRP A 417 20.24 0.14 24.22
C TRP A 417 20.09 1.26 23.20
N SER A 418 21.12 2.04 23.01
CA SER A 418 21.17 3.10 22.01
C SER A 418 21.75 2.57 20.70
N VAL A 419 21.23 3.04 19.59
CA VAL A 419 21.70 2.71 18.24
C VAL A 419 22.38 3.91 17.64
N ALA A 420 23.64 3.75 17.23
CA ALA A 420 24.41 4.74 16.48
C ALA A 420 25.12 4.08 15.29
N GLY A 421 25.72 4.87 14.41
CA GLY A 421 26.45 4.34 13.25
C GLY A 421 25.56 3.70 12.19
N VAL A 422 24.28 4.05 12.11
CA VAL A 422 23.41 3.60 11.01
C VAL A 422 23.85 4.31 9.74
N GLY A 423 24.58 3.59 8.88
CA GLY A 423 25.04 4.11 7.58
C GLY A 423 24.00 4.00 6.47
N MET A 424 23.08 3.04 6.58
CA MET A 424 22.08 2.76 5.58
C MET A 424 20.78 2.25 6.20
N ASP A 425 19.64 2.77 5.73
CA ASP A 425 18.33 2.17 5.87
C ASP A 425 17.82 1.84 4.46
N THR A 426 17.66 0.56 4.17
CA THR A 426 17.33 0.10 2.81
C THR A 426 15.94 0.50 2.34
N ALA A 427 14.98 0.67 3.26
CA ALA A 427 13.65 1.19 2.94
C ALA A 427 13.69 2.68 2.57
N LEU A 428 14.43 3.50 3.33
CA LEU A 428 14.63 4.92 3.03
C LEU A 428 15.45 5.13 1.77
N ALA A 429 16.50 4.33 1.56
CA ALA A 429 17.29 4.36 0.33
C ALA A 429 16.43 4.06 -0.92
N ALA A 430 15.65 2.99 -0.87
CA ALA A 430 14.71 2.65 -1.93
C ALA A 430 13.68 3.75 -2.19
N TYR A 431 13.18 4.38 -1.13
CA TYR A 431 12.25 5.50 -1.23
C TYR A 431 12.89 6.71 -1.92
N LEU A 432 14.14 7.04 -1.63
CA LEU A 432 14.83 8.16 -2.27
C LEU A 432 15.19 7.87 -3.74
N VAL A 433 15.54 6.63 -4.04
CA VAL A 433 15.84 6.18 -5.42
C VAL A 433 14.57 6.17 -6.27
N LYS A 434 13.45 5.65 -5.74
CA LYS A 434 12.18 5.52 -6.48
C LYS A 434 10.97 5.81 -5.58
N PRO A 435 10.69 7.09 -5.28
CA PRO A 435 9.52 7.47 -4.48
C PRO A 435 8.22 7.12 -5.20
N GLY A 436 7.17 6.86 -4.45
CA GLY A 436 5.84 6.54 -5.01
C GLY A 436 5.63 5.05 -5.31
N ARG A 437 6.50 4.17 -4.86
CA ARG A 437 6.29 2.72 -4.85
C ARG A 437 5.10 2.35 -3.95
N ARG A 438 4.50 1.19 -4.21
CA ARG A 438 3.41 0.65 -3.38
C ARG A 438 3.89 0.01 -2.09
N SER A 439 5.09 -0.54 -2.11
CA SER A 439 5.71 -1.17 -0.96
C SER A 439 7.22 -0.93 -0.96
N PHE A 440 7.77 -0.83 0.26
CA PHE A 440 9.20 -0.78 0.54
C PHE A 440 9.61 -1.96 1.44
N ASP A 441 8.81 -3.04 1.47
CA ASP A 441 9.07 -4.22 2.28
C ASP A 441 10.34 -4.94 1.80
N LEU A 442 11.03 -5.59 2.73
CA LEU A 442 12.34 -6.19 2.49
C LEU A 442 12.31 -7.26 1.40
N ASP A 443 11.28 -8.10 1.38
CA ASP A 443 11.06 -9.12 0.38
C ASP A 443 10.87 -8.54 -1.03
N ALA A 444 10.06 -7.47 -1.14
CA ALA A 444 9.85 -6.77 -2.40
C ALA A 444 11.12 -6.10 -2.93
N LEU A 445 11.94 -5.52 -2.03
CA LEU A 445 13.21 -4.89 -2.40
C LEU A 445 14.27 -5.94 -2.76
N SER A 446 14.36 -7.03 -2.00
CA SER A 446 15.27 -8.14 -2.28
C SER A 446 14.98 -8.76 -3.65
N LEU A 447 13.70 -9.00 -3.94
CA LEU A 447 13.29 -9.51 -5.24
C LEU A 447 13.66 -8.55 -6.39
N GLU A 448 13.39 -7.26 -6.23
CA GLU A 448 13.61 -6.26 -7.30
C GLU A 448 15.09 -5.97 -7.55
N TYR A 449 15.89 -5.79 -6.50
CA TYR A 449 17.26 -5.28 -6.62
C TYR A 449 18.33 -6.34 -6.52
N LEU A 450 18.05 -7.45 -5.83
CA LEU A 450 18.97 -8.59 -5.68
C LEU A 450 18.54 -9.82 -6.51
N HIS A 451 17.31 -9.79 -7.05
CA HIS A 451 16.67 -10.93 -7.72
C HIS A 451 16.58 -12.18 -6.82
N ARG A 452 16.37 -11.96 -5.54
CA ARG A 452 16.35 -12.96 -4.47
C ARG A 452 15.00 -12.94 -3.76
N GLU A 453 14.31 -14.09 -3.71
CA GLU A 453 13.12 -14.26 -2.89
C GLU A 453 13.54 -14.56 -1.44
N LEU A 454 12.98 -13.88 -0.46
CA LEU A 454 13.15 -14.20 0.94
C LEU A 454 12.03 -15.14 1.39
N ALA A 455 12.33 -16.13 2.23
CA ALA A 455 11.30 -16.90 2.89
C ALA A 455 10.41 -15.95 3.72
N PRO A 456 9.07 -16.10 3.71
CA PRO A 456 8.23 -15.28 4.56
C PRO A 456 8.66 -15.47 6.01
N ALA A 457 8.93 -14.36 6.71
CA ALA A 457 9.08 -14.40 8.15
C ALA A 457 7.83 -15.06 8.75
N ALA A 458 8.01 -15.95 9.73
CA ALA A 458 6.89 -16.59 10.41
C ALA A 458 5.88 -15.52 10.81
N ALA A 459 4.62 -15.71 10.39
CA ALA A 459 3.62 -14.66 10.42
C ALA A 459 3.46 -14.09 11.83
N ALA A 460 3.59 -12.78 11.97
CA ALA A 460 3.34 -12.01 13.19
C ALA A 460 1.86 -12.00 13.63
N ASP A 461 1.02 -12.84 13.08
CA ASP A 461 -0.37 -13.08 13.48
C ASP A 461 -0.45 -14.28 14.43
N GLY A 462 -0.08 -14.08 15.70
CA GLY A 462 -0.56 -14.82 16.91
C GLY A 462 -0.96 -16.31 16.82
N GLN A 463 -0.72 -16.99 15.74
CA GLN A 463 -0.81 -18.44 15.61
C GLN A 463 0.58 -19.04 15.78
N LEU A 464 0.85 -19.46 17.01
CA LEU A 464 1.96 -20.35 17.33
C LEU A 464 1.86 -21.58 16.41
N ALA A 465 2.69 -21.64 15.38
CA ALA A 465 2.95 -22.86 14.64
C ALA A 465 3.71 -23.81 15.57
N PHE A 466 3.00 -24.64 16.29
CA PHE A 466 3.61 -25.69 17.10
C PHE A 466 4.30 -26.68 16.14
N GLY A 467 5.65 -26.56 16.06
CA GLY A 467 6.50 -27.51 15.35
C GLY A 467 7.38 -26.96 14.24
N ALA A 468 7.54 -25.65 14.08
CA ALA A 468 8.63 -25.10 13.27
C ALA A 468 9.98 -25.42 13.93
N ASP A 469 10.96 -25.86 13.13
CA ASP A 469 12.32 -26.13 13.59
C ASP A 469 12.97 -24.77 13.94
N GLU A 470 13.31 -24.54 15.22
CA GLU A 470 13.95 -23.29 15.70
C GLU A 470 15.20 -22.93 14.87
N GLY A 471 15.89 -23.92 14.35
CA GLY A 471 17.02 -23.73 13.44
C GLY A 471 16.62 -23.08 12.11
N ALA A 472 15.44 -23.38 11.57
CA ALA A 472 14.98 -22.82 10.29
C ALA A 472 14.54 -21.34 10.42
N GLU A 473 14.00 -20.93 11.56
CA GLU A 473 13.63 -19.54 11.84
C GLU A 473 14.88 -18.67 12.01
N ALA A 474 15.88 -19.16 12.77
CA ALA A 474 17.17 -18.49 12.92
C ALA A 474 17.90 -18.32 11.55
N GLU A 475 17.90 -19.37 10.71
CA GLU A 475 18.49 -19.32 9.38
C GLU A 475 17.77 -18.28 8.49
N ALA A 476 16.43 -18.25 8.52
CA ALA A 476 15.65 -17.28 7.75
C ALA A 476 15.96 -15.83 8.16
N LEU A 477 16.15 -15.57 9.46
CA LEU A 477 16.50 -14.23 9.94
C LEU A 477 17.93 -13.84 9.56
N MET A 478 18.89 -14.77 9.61
CA MET A 478 20.26 -14.55 9.12
C MET A 478 20.28 -14.24 7.61
N VAL A 479 19.46 -14.91 6.80
CA VAL A 479 19.30 -14.61 5.38
C VAL A 479 18.71 -13.21 5.16
N GLN A 480 17.77 -12.78 6.00
CA GLN A 480 17.24 -11.41 5.96
C GLN A 480 18.34 -10.38 6.31
N ALA A 481 19.14 -10.62 7.34
CA ALA A 481 20.25 -9.74 7.71
C ALA A 481 21.26 -9.62 6.55
N ARG A 482 21.54 -10.73 5.86
CA ARG A 482 22.40 -10.72 4.68
C ARG A 482 21.77 -9.96 3.52
N ALA A 483 20.48 -10.13 3.25
CA ALA A 483 19.78 -9.38 2.21
C ALA A 483 19.77 -7.87 2.50
N VAL A 484 19.63 -7.48 3.76
CA VAL A 484 19.73 -6.08 4.19
C VAL A 484 21.11 -5.50 3.88
N LEU A 485 22.18 -6.24 4.15
CA LEU A 485 23.56 -5.82 3.85
C LEU A 485 23.76 -5.66 2.34
N ASP A 486 23.38 -6.67 1.55
CA ASP A 486 23.51 -6.67 0.10
C ASP A 486 22.69 -5.57 -0.58
N LEU A 487 21.48 -5.29 -0.07
CA LEU A 487 20.67 -4.16 -0.50
C LEU A 487 21.35 -2.82 -0.20
N GLY A 488 22.00 -2.71 0.97
CA GLY A 488 22.77 -1.53 1.32
C GLY A 488 23.82 -1.22 0.27
N GLU A 489 24.63 -2.19 -0.11
CA GLU A 489 25.63 -2.07 -1.17
C GLU A 489 24.99 -1.73 -2.52
N ALA A 490 23.90 -2.41 -2.87
CA ALA A 490 23.18 -2.15 -4.11
C ALA A 490 22.60 -0.73 -4.19
N PHE A 491 22.25 -0.11 -3.06
CA PHE A 491 21.69 1.23 -3.03
C PHE A 491 22.75 2.33 -3.00
N GLU A 492 23.97 2.10 -2.56
CA GLU A 492 25.04 3.12 -2.57
C GLU A 492 25.24 3.73 -3.97
N GLY A 493 25.44 2.89 -4.97
CA GLY A 493 25.61 3.34 -6.36
C GLY A 493 24.35 4.07 -6.89
N ARG A 494 23.16 3.54 -6.60
CA ARG A 494 21.90 4.12 -7.07
C ARG A 494 21.59 5.48 -6.43
N LEU A 495 21.91 5.64 -5.16
CA LEU A 495 21.77 6.92 -4.46
C LEU A 495 22.72 7.98 -5.03
N ALA A 496 23.95 7.57 -5.39
CA ALA A 496 24.90 8.46 -6.07
C ALA A 496 24.39 8.88 -7.46
N ASP A 497 23.85 7.95 -8.25
CA ASP A 497 23.30 8.21 -9.59
C ASP A 497 22.12 9.21 -9.56
N VAL A 498 21.29 9.14 -8.53
CA VAL A 498 20.17 10.09 -8.38
C VAL A 498 20.55 11.33 -7.56
N GLY A 499 21.77 11.41 -7.01
CA GLY A 499 22.23 12.53 -6.20
C GLY A 499 21.56 12.65 -4.84
N ALA A 500 21.16 11.53 -4.24
CA ALA A 500 20.39 11.49 -2.98
C ALA A 500 21.17 10.89 -1.78
N ALA A 501 22.46 10.62 -1.94
CA ALA A 501 23.28 10.05 -0.87
C ALA A 501 23.36 10.97 0.36
N ASP A 502 23.62 12.27 0.13
CA ASP A 502 23.65 13.27 1.20
C ASP A 502 22.27 13.46 1.85
N LEU A 503 21.20 13.41 1.06
CA LEU A 503 19.83 13.49 1.57
C LEU A 503 19.49 12.34 2.51
N LEU A 504 19.95 11.12 2.21
CA LEU A 504 19.82 9.97 3.10
C LEU A 504 20.63 10.19 4.38
N ARG A 505 21.92 10.46 4.25
CA ARG A 505 22.86 10.55 5.37
C ARG A 505 22.55 11.73 6.30
N ASP A 506 22.32 12.93 5.76
CA ASP A 506 22.28 14.16 6.53
C ASP A 506 20.84 14.59 6.91
N MET A 507 19.82 13.97 6.31
CA MET A 507 18.41 14.30 6.58
C MET A 507 17.59 13.08 7.00
N GLU A 508 17.44 12.05 6.15
CA GLU A 508 16.47 11.00 6.41
C GLU A 508 16.86 10.08 7.58
N LEU A 509 18.13 9.65 7.67
CA LEU A 509 18.59 8.81 8.78
C LEU A 509 18.53 9.56 10.12
N PRO A 510 19.02 10.81 10.25
CA PRO A 510 18.86 11.58 11.48
C PRO A 510 17.38 11.83 11.82
N THR A 511 16.53 12.11 10.83
CA THR A 511 15.07 12.24 11.04
C THR A 511 14.48 10.94 11.59
N SER A 512 14.86 9.79 11.04
CA SER A 512 14.41 8.47 11.53
C SER A 512 14.72 8.27 13.01
N ALA A 513 15.95 8.61 13.43
CA ALA A 513 16.37 8.54 14.84
C ALA A 513 15.59 9.50 15.75
N LEU A 514 15.32 10.73 15.29
CA LEU A 514 14.49 11.69 16.01
C LEU A 514 13.05 11.19 16.15
N LEU A 515 12.45 10.69 15.05
CA LEU A 515 11.09 10.15 15.05
C LEU A 515 10.96 8.94 15.98
N ALA A 516 11.95 8.07 16.05
CA ALA A 516 11.97 6.95 17.01
C ALA A 516 11.83 7.44 18.46
N ARG A 517 12.51 8.54 18.83
CA ARG A 517 12.40 9.15 20.16
C ARG A 517 11.02 9.81 20.36
N MET A 518 10.51 10.55 19.37
CA MET A 518 9.19 11.18 19.43
C MET A 518 8.07 10.15 19.60
N GLU A 519 8.13 9.05 18.87
CA GLU A 519 7.16 7.95 18.99
C GLU A 519 7.19 7.29 20.36
N ARG A 520 8.38 7.14 20.97
CA ARG A 520 8.51 6.63 22.35
C ARG A 520 8.03 7.64 23.39
N HIS A 521 8.26 8.91 23.20
CA HIS A 521 7.74 9.94 24.10
C HIS A 521 6.21 10.01 24.09
N GLY A 522 5.57 9.93 22.90
CA GLY A 522 4.16 10.12 22.76
C GLY A 522 3.67 11.47 23.29
N ILE A 523 2.39 11.76 23.17
CA ILE A 523 1.74 12.96 23.70
C ILE A 523 0.70 12.58 24.75
N ALA A 524 0.69 13.26 25.91
CA ALA A 524 -0.28 12.99 26.97
C ALA A 524 -1.71 13.36 26.53
N ALA A 525 -2.69 12.54 26.94
CA ALA A 525 -4.07 12.69 26.53
C ALA A 525 -5.02 12.64 27.74
N ASP A 526 -5.94 13.61 27.81
CA ASP A 526 -7.03 13.63 28.80
C ASP A 526 -8.13 12.67 28.37
N ARG A 527 -8.10 11.47 28.93
CA ARG A 527 -9.07 10.40 28.64
C ARG A 527 -10.50 10.81 28.98
N GLU A 528 -10.71 11.51 30.10
CA GLU A 528 -12.05 11.91 30.56
C GLU A 528 -12.66 12.94 29.60
N HIS A 529 -11.88 13.93 29.19
CA HIS A 529 -12.27 14.90 28.19
C HIS A 529 -12.65 14.23 26.86
N LEU A 530 -11.81 13.34 26.34
CA LEU A 530 -12.10 12.64 25.08
C LEU A 530 -13.34 11.73 25.19
N GLN A 531 -13.56 11.05 26.31
CA GLN A 531 -14.76 10.27 26.55
C GLN A 531 -16.03 11.13 26.59
N ALA A 532 -15.98 12.30 27.23
CA ALA A 532 -17.10 13.25 27.23
C ALA A 532 -17.42 13.73 25.80
N MET A 533 -16.41 13.97 24.99
CA MET A 533 -16.60 14.35 23.58
C MET A 533 -17.19 13.21 22.75
N GLU A 534 -16.76 11.96 22.94
CA GLU A 534 -17.33 10.80 22.24
C GLU A 534 -18.83 10.68 22.54
N GLN A 535 -19.22 10.82 23.80
CA GLN A 535 -20.64 10.80 24.23
C GLN A 535 -21.43 11.94 23.59
N MET A 536 -20.88 13.15 23.53
CA MET A 536 -21.52 14.30 22.89
C MET A 536 -21.75 14.03 21.39
N PHE A 537 -20.73 13.53 20.66
CA PHE A 537 -20.85 13.21 19.24
C PHE A 537 -21.82 12.04 19.01
N ALA A 538 -21.83 11.02 19.88
CA ALA A 538 -22.79 9.92 19.82
C ALA A 538 -24.23 10.42 19.95
N GLY A 539 -24.48 11.35 20.87
CA GLY A 539 -25.79 12.00 21.03
C GLY A 539 -26.20 12.81 19.78
N ALA A 540 -25.24 13.58 19.21
CA ALA A 540 -25.49 14.36 17.99
C ALA A 540 -25.80 13.49 16.78
N VAL A 541 -25.08 12.35 16.62
CA VAL A 541 -25.37 11.36 15.57
C VAL A 541 -26.76 10.77 15.73
N GLN A 542 -27.15 10.36 16.94
CA GLN A 542 -28.50 9.84 17.21
C GLN A 542 -29.59 10.87 16.93
N GLN A 543 -29.38 12.12 17.28
CA GLN A 543 -30.29 13.19 16.99
C GLN A 543 -30.44 13.43 15.49
N ALA A 544 -29.35 13.47 14.75
CA ALA A 544 -29.37 13.60 13.29
C ALA A 544 -30.08 12.42 12.61
N VAL A 545 -29.96 11.20 13.11
CA VAL A 545 -30.70 10.03 12.61
C VAL A 545 -32.20 10.23 12.78
N LYS A 546 -32.65 10.66 13.96
CA LYS A 546 -34.09 10.94 14.23
C LYS A 546 -34.64 12.01 13.29
N GLU A 547 -33.90 13.10 13.13
CA GLU A 547 -34.29 14.20 12.23
C GLU A 547 -34.32 13.75 10.75
N ALA A 548 -33.35 12.96 10.31
CA ALA A 548 -33.33 12.41 8.96
C ALA A 548 -34.52 11.49 8.67
N HIS A 549 -34.90 10.63 9.64
CA HIS A 549 -36.08 9.78 9.53
C HIS A 549 -37.35 10.59 9.48
N ALA A 550 -37.44 11.66 10.30
CA ALA A 550 -38.61 12.58 10.28
C ALA A 550 -38.71 13.31 8.94
N ALA A 551 -37.61 13.82 8.40
CA ALA A 551 -37.55 14.51 7.12
C ALA A 551 -37.85 13.58 5.92
N ALA A 552 -37.47 12.31 6.01
CA ALA A 552 -37.75 11.28 5.01
C ALA A 552 -39.16 10.67 5.15
N GLY A 553 -39.84 10.86 6.30
CA GLY A 553 -41.13 10.23 6.62
C GLY A 553 -41.05 8.73 6.91
N ARG A 554 -39.86 8.14 6.97
CA ARG A 554 -39.63 6.72 7.31
C ARG A 554 -38.22 6.48 7.84
N GLU A 555 -38.02 5.34 8.46
CA GLU A 555 -36.68 4.88 8.82
C GLU A 555 -35.92 4.34 7.61
N PHE A 556 -34.62 4.64 7.54
CA PHE A 556 -33.68 4.11 6.56
C PHE A 556 -32.25 4.14 7.12
N ASN A 557 -31.36 3.37 6.54
CA ASN A 557 -29.94 3.36 6.95
C ASN A 557 -29.20 4.54 6.28
N LEU A 558 -28.88 5.58 7.08
CA LEU A 558 -28.14 6.78 6.65
C LEU A 558 -26.73 6.44 6.10
N GLY A 559 -26.13 5.35 6.56
CA GLY A 559 -24.86 4.84 6.07
C GLY A 559 -24.93 4.08 4.73
N SER A 560 -26.14 3.86 4.19
CA SER A 560 -26.34 3.17 2.93
C SER A 560 -26.54 4.16 1.76
N PRO A 561 -25.55 4.35 0.86
CA PRO A 561 -25.69 5.24 -0.28
C PRO A 561 -26.90 4.91 -1.16
N LYS A 562 -27.24 3.61 -1.26
CA LYS A 562 -28.36 3.14 -2.07
C LYS A 562 -29.72 3.54 -1.49
N GLN A 563 -29.91 3.37 -0.17
CA GLN A 563 -31.15 3.80 0.48
C GLN A 563 -31.27 5.31 0.48
N LEU A 564 -30.16 6.03 0.70
CA LEU A 564 -30.15 7.48 0.64
C LEU A 564 -30.52 8.00 -0.75
N GLN A 565 -30.02 7.39 -1.83
CA GLN A 565 -30.42 7.73 -3.21
C GLN A 565 -31.91 7.51 -3.45
N GLU A 566 -32.47 6.40 -2.94
CA GLU A 566 -33.91 6.11 -3.06
C GLU A 566 -34.74 7.16 -2.38
N VAL A 567 -34.37 7.56 -1.17
CA VAL A 567 -35.05 8.64 -0.42
C VAL A 567 -34.94 9.98 -1.14
N LEU A 568 -33.72 10.41 -1.48
CA LEU A 568 -33.49 11.74 -2.08
C LEU A 568 -34.14 11.87 -3.46
N PHE A 569 -33.91 10.91 -4.34
CA PHE A 569 -34.25 11.03 -5.76
C PHE A 569 -35.51 10.25 -6.19
N GLY A 570 -35.90 9.25 -5.42
CA GLY A 570 -37.08 8.43 -5.68
C GLY A 570 -38.31 8.90 -4.91
N GLU A 571 -38.17 9.16 -3.61
CA GLU A 571 -39.30 9.49 -2.73
C GLU A 571 -39.50 11.00 -2.61
N LEU A 572 -38.44 11.75 -2.29
CA LEU A 572 -38.48 13.21 -2.15
C LEU A 572 -38.39 13.95 -3.50
N ASN A 573 -38.09 13.25 -4.60
CA ASN A 573 -37.97 13.79 -5.95
C ASN A 573 -37.04 15.02 -6.04
N LEU A 574 -35.96 15.05 -5.25
CA LEU A 574 -34.98 16.14 -5.30
C LEU A 574 -34.21 16.14 -6.62
N PRO A 575 -33.61 17.28 -7.01
CA PRO A 575 -32.78 17.38 -8.22
C PRO A 575 -31.68 16.30 -8.24
N LYS A 576 -31.52 15.65 -9.40
CA LYS A 576 -30.56 14.56 -9.55
C LYS A 576 -29.13 15.08 -9.64
N THR A 577 -28.24 14.55 -8.83
CA THR A 577 -26.82 14.84 -8.84
C THR A 577 -26.09 14.12 -9.98
N LYS A 578 -24.77 14.22 -10.07
CA LYS A 578 -23.96 13.55 -11.08
C LYS A 578 -24.16 12.04 -11.03
N LYS A 579 -24.47 11.44 -12.21
CA LYS A 579 -24.64 9.99 -12.33
C LYS A 579 -23.29 9.28 -12.38
N THR A 580 -23.12 8.27 -11.54
CA THR A 580 -21.98 7.35 -11.52
C THR A 580 -22.38 5.97 -12.03
N LYS A 581 -21.46 5.01 -12.09
CA LYS A 581 -21.78 3.61 -12.45
C LYS A 581 -22.78 2.96 -11.50
N THR A 582 -22.81 3.38 -10.23
CA THR A 582 -23.64 2.81 -9.17
C THR A 582 -24.88 3.63 -8.83
N GLY A 583 -25.15 4.71 -9.56
CA GLY A 583 -26.29 5.60 -9.34
C GLY A 583 -25.90 7.06 -9.25
N TYR A 584 -26.76 7.90 -8.66
CA TYR A 584 -26.45 9.31 -8.43
C TYR A 584 -25.57 9.48 -7.21
N THR A 585 -24.52 10.31 -7.32
CA THR A 585 -23.63 10.52 -6.18
C THR A 585 -24.34 11.22 -5.03
N THR A 586 -23.98 10.81 -3.81
CA THR A 586 -24.45 11.41 -2.55
C THR A 586 -23.27 11.79 -1.67
N ASP A 587 -22.10 12.12 -2.28
CA ASP A 587 -20.95 12.64 -1.54
C ASP A 587 -21.23 14.01 -0.92
N ALA A 588 -20.28 14.53 -0.16
CA ALA A 588 -20.46 15.79 0.56
C ALA A 588 -20.76 16.95 -0.39
N ASP A 589 -20.08 17.02 -1.54
CA ASP A 589 -20.26 18.08 -2.52
C ASP A 589 -21.67 18.02 -3.16
N ALA A 590 -22.12 16.81 -3.49
CA ALA A 590 -23.47 16.59 -4.02
C ALA A 590 -24.56 16.94 -3.01
N LEU A 591 -24.38 16.60 -1.74
CA LEU A 591 -25.33 16.97 -0.68
C LEU A 591 -25.32 18.48 -0.40
N ALA A 592 -24.15 19.12 -0.41
CA ALA A 592 -24.02 20.58 -0.27
C ALA A 592 -24.68 21.30 -1.45
N TRP A 593 -24.48 20.81 -2.68
CA TRP A 593 -25.18 21.33 -3.85
C TRP A 593 -26.70 21.17 -3.72
N LEU A 594 -27.20 20.00 -3.27
CA LEU A 594 -28.63 19.78 -3.03
C LEU A 594 -29.18 20.74 -1.98
N ALA A 595 -28.48 20.94 -0.87
CA ALA A 595 -28.84 21.88 0.18
C ALA A 595 -28.98 23.33 -0.34
N ALA A 596 -28.16 23.72 -1.31
CA ALA A 596 -28.24 25.03 -1.96
C ALA A 596 -29.36 25.16 -3.00
N GLN A 597 -29.84 24.04 -3.56
CA GLN A 597 -30.86 24.00 -4.63
C GLN A 597 -32.28 23.72 -4.12
N THR A 598 -32.45 23.32 -2.86
CA THR A 598 -33.76 22.90 -2.32
C THR A 598 -33.95 23.41 -0.91
N ASP A 599 -35.19 23.64 -0.53
CA ASP A 599 -35.57 23.96 0.86
C ASP A 599 -35.72 22.70 1.74
N ASN A 600 -35.38 21.51 1.18
CA ASN A 600 -35.46 20.27 1.95
C ASN A 600 -34.29 20.17 2.93
N GLU A 601 -34.59 19.88 4.20
CA GLU A 601 -33.58 19.82 5.27
C GLU A 601 -32.71 18.56 5.24
N LEU A 602 -33.15 17.48 4.56
CA LEU A 602 -32.45 16.18 4.60
C LEU A 602 -30.99 16.26 4.11
N PRO A 603 -30.60 16.96 3.02
CA PRO A 603 -29.21 17.12 2.63
C PRO A 603 -28.34 17.74 3.72
N VAL A 604 -28.84 18.78 4.40
CA VAL A 604 -28.11 19.45 5.51
C VAL A 604 -27.96 18.51 6.72
N ILE A 605 -29.02 17.80 7.08
CA ILE A 605 -29.00 16.80 8.15
C ILE A 605 -27.99 15.70 7.85
N MET A 606 -27.94 15.22 6.60
CA MET A 606 -27.00 14.19 6.16
C MET A 606 -25.54 14.66 6.22
N LEU A 607 -25.26 15.90 5.85
CA LEU A 607 -23.92 16.49 5.99
C LEU A 607 -23.48 16.53 7.45
N ARG A 608 -24.34 17.06 8.32
CA ARG A 608 -24.09 17.12 9.77
C ARG A 608 -23.92 15.71 10.37
N HIS A 609 -24.79 14.77 10.01
CA HIS A 609 -24.67 13.39 10.48
C HIS A 609 -23.30 12.78 10.13
N ARG A 610 -22.84 12.94 8.88
CA ARG A 610 -21.55 12.40 8.43
C ARG A 610 -20.37 13.04 9.14
N GLU A 611 -20.42 14.35 9.35
CA GLU A 611 -19.40 15.09 10.07
C GLU A 611 -19.30 14.61 11.53
N GLN A 612 -20.42 14.56 12.24
CA GLN A 612 -20.47 14.11 13.63
C GLN A 612 -20.07 12.63 13.77
N ALA A 613 -20.49 11.78 12.86
CA ALA A 613 -20.10 10.38 12.84
C ALA A 613 -18.58 10.21 12.60
N LYS A 614 -17.98 11.00 11.70
CA LYS A 614 -16.54 11.01 11.48
C LYS A 614 -15.76 11.45 12.70
N LEU A 615 -16.19 12.54 13.34
CA LEU A 615 -15.56 13.04 14.56
C LEU A 615 -15.65 12.03 15.71
N ARG A 616 -16.82 11.39 15.88
CA ARG A 616 -17.00 10.33 16.85
C ARG A 616 -16.02 9.18 16.64
N VAL A 617 -15.91 8.66 15.43
CA VAL A 617 -14.98 7.57 15.09
C VAL A 617 -13.54 8.00 15.35
N THR A 618 -13.18 9.25 15.03
CA THR A 618 -11.85 9.79 15.31
C THR A 618 -11.56 9.78 16.81
N VAL A 619 -12.47 10.30 17.63
CA VAL A 619 -12.26 10.36 19.09
C VAL A 619 -12.27 8.97 19.72
N GLU A 620 -13.15 8.07 19.27
CA GLU A 620 -13.16 6.67 19.71
C GLU A 620 -11.82 5.98 19.39
N GLY A 621 -11.25 6.25 18.21
CA GLY A 621 -9.91 5.78 17.84
C GLY A 621 -8.83 6.31 18.78
N LEU A 622 -8.84 7.61 19.08
CA LEU A 622 -7.90 8.23 20.03
C LEU A 622 -7.97 7.59 21.42
N ILE A 623 -9.18 7.40 21.95
CA ILE A 623 -9.38 6.79 23.28
C ILE A 623 -8.78 5.38 23.34
N LYS A 624 -8.91 4.59 22.27
CA LYS A 624 -8.39 3.23 22.19
C LYS A 624 -6.86 3.17 22.12
N THR A 625 -6.23 4.24 21.67
CA THR A 625 -4.75 4.31 21.51
C THR A 625 -4.06 4.98 22.69
N ILE A 626 -4.79 5.42 23.73
CA ILE A 626 -4.18 5.90 24.97
C ILE A 626 -3.55 4.70 25.68
N ALA A 627 -2.24 4.72 25.80
CA ALA A 627 -1.42 3.68 26.42
C ALA A 627 -1.54 3.68 27.96
N ALA A 628 -0.83 2.75 28.62
CA ALA A 628 -0.84 2.61 30.07
C ALA A 628 -0.21 3.82 30.80
N ASP A 629 0.72 4.52 30.17
CA ASP A 629 1.36 5.75 30.64
C ASP A 629 0.50 7.01 30.46
N GLY A 630 -0.72 6.86 29.94
CA GLY A 630 -1.65 7.98 29.68
C GLY A 630 -1.32 8.78 28.41
N ARG A 631 -0.44 8.27 27.55
CA ARG A 631 0.02 8.96 26.34
C ARG A 631 -0.46 8.24 25.09
N ILE A 632 -0.48 8.94 23.97
CA ILE A 632 -0.75 8.41 22.63
C ILE A 632 0.56 8.40 21.85
N HIS A 633 0.97 7.22 21.41
CA HIS A 633 2.18 6.99 20.64
C HIS A 633 1.82 6.73 19.18
N THR A 634 1.81 7.79 18.38
CA THR A 634 1.59 7.67 16.94
C THR A 634 2.82 7.10 16.24
N THR A 635 2.63 6.54 15.07
CA THR A 635 3.74 6.12 14.18
C THR A 635 3.89 7.13 13.05
N PHE A 636 5.07 7.70 12.88
CA PHE A 636 5.43 8.58 11.77
C PHE A 636 6.00 7.77 10.60
N ASN A 637 5.51 8.01 9.39
CA ASN A 637 5.99 7.34 8.20
C ASN A 637 6.70 8.34 7.27
N GLN A 638 7.94 7.99 6.89
CA GLN A 638 8.77 8.81 5.99
C GLN A 638 8.57 8.45 4.50
N THR A 639 8.03 7.28 4.19
CA THR A 639 8.01 6.70 2.83
C THR A 639 6.66 6.78 2.12
N VAL A 640 5.59 7.20 2.82
CA VAL A 640 4.22 7.23 2.26
C VAL A 640 4.01 8.37 1.26
N ALA A 641 4.44 9.58 1.61
CA ALA A 641 4.27 10.73 0.72
C ALA A 641 5.45 10.87 -0.23
N ALA A 642 5.21 10.82 -1.53
CA ALA A 642 6.27 10.98 -2.54
C ALA A 642 6.92 12.38 -2.56
N THR A 643 6.41 13.33 -1.79
CA THR A 643 6.95 14.69 -1.63
C THR A 643 7.92 14.84 -0.47
N GLY A 644 8.15 13.80 0.34
CA GLY A 644 9.00 13.89 1.54
C GLY A 644 8.26 14.29 2.81
N ARG A 645 6.98 14.63 2.74
CA ARG A 645 6.16 14.90 3.94
C ARG A 645 6.07 13.66 4.81
N LEU A 646 6.08 13.86 6.12
CA LEU A 646 5.74 12.81 7.08
C LEU A 646 4.23 12.57 7.05
N SER A 647 3.83 11.32 7.29
CA SER A 647 2.45 10.98 7.63
C SER A 647 2.40 10.32 8.99
N SER A 648 1.23 10.31 9.62
CA SER A 648 1.02 9.77 10.95
C SER A 648 -0.06 8.70 10.88
N THR A 649 0.16 7.56 11.56
CA THR A 649 -0.79 6.45 11.65
C THR A 649 -0.81 5.90 13.07
N ASP A 650 -1.86 5.23 13.42
CA ASP A 650 -2.04 4.47 14.66
C ASP A 650 -1.87 5.29 15.97
N PRO A 651 -2.56 6.44 16.14
CA PRO A 651 -3.57 7.05 15.29
C PRO A 651 -3.02 8.13 14.35
N ASN A 652 -3.77 8.52 13.31
CA ASN A 652 -3.39 9.67 12.49
C ASN A 652 -3.73 10.99 13.20
N LEU A 653 -2.74 11.60 13.82
CA LEU A 653 -2.87 12.87 14.52
C LEU A 653 -2.85 14.10 13.60
N GLN A 654 -2.40 13.94 12.33
CA GLN A 654 -2.36 15.03 11.36
C GLN A 654 -3.73 15.34 10.75
N ASN A 655 -4.72 14.46 10.92
CA ASN A 655 -6.08 14.63 10.39
C ASN A 655 -7.08 15.25 11.38
N ILE A 656 -6.65 15.67 12.59
CA ILE A 656 -7.50 16.34 13.56
C ILE A 656 -7.81 17.74 13.03
N PRO A 657 -9.11 18.12 12.84
CA PRO A 657 -9.46 19.42 12.29
C PRO A 657 -8.93 20.58 13.15
N VAL A 658 -8.43 21.63 12.52
CA VAL A 658 -7.92 22.83 13.21
C VAL A 658 -8.93 23.97 13.19
N ARG A 659 -9.77 24.03 12.13
CA ARG A 659 -10.59 25.20 11.83
C ARG A 659 -11.99 25.16 12.45
N THR A 660 -12.46 23.99 12.88
CA THR A 660 -13.79 23.81 13.47
C THR A 660 -13.73 23.85 14.99
N ASP A 661 -14.79 24.25 15.64
CA ASP A 661 -14.90 24.31 17.11
C ASP A 661 -14.74 22.90 17.72
N GLU A 662 -15.28 21.89 17.04
CA GLU A 662 -15.18 20.49 17.43
C GLU A 662 -13.73 20.00 17.35
N GLY A 663 -13.01 20.35 16.28
CA GLY A 663 -11.61 19.97 16.11
C GLY A 663 -10.74 20.64 17.17
N ARG A 664 -10.97 21.92 17.47
CA ARG A 664 -10.32 22.64 18.58
C ARG A 664 -10.61 22.00 19.91
N ALA A 665 -11.85 21.58 20.14
CA ALA A 665 -12.21 20.86 21.37
C ALA A 665 -11.49 19.51 21.47
N ILE A 666 -11.30 18.77 20.37
CA ILE A 666 -10.49 17.53 20.37
C ILE A 666 -9.02 17.84 20.72
N ARG A 667 -8.44 18.92 20.18
CA ARG A 667 -7.06 19.32 20.47
C ARG A 667 -6.83 19.68 21.94
N ARG A 668 -7.84 20.17 22.67
CA ARG A 668 -7.78 20.36 24.13
C ARG A 668 -7.63 19.06 24.92
N GLY A 669 -7.97 17.93 24.32
CA GLY A 669 -7.75 16.61 24.89
C GLY A 669 -6.29 16.15 24.87
N PHE A 670 -5.40 16.86 24.19
CA PHE A 670 -3.95 16.60 24.22
C PHE A 670 -3.29 17.60 25.16
N VAL A 671 -2.81 17.11 26.28
CA VAL A 671 -2.41 17.94 27.42
C VAL A 671 -0.90 17.80 27.67
N VAL A 672 -0.37 18.69 28.52
CA VAL A 672 1.00 18.57 29.05
C VAL A 672 1.10 17.31 29.93
N GLY A 673 2.18 16.55 29.78
CA GLY A 673 2.43 15.36 30.57
C GLY A 673 2.99 15.65 31.94
N GLU A 674 2.93 14.64 32.82
CA GLU A 674 3.47 14.73 34.18
C GLU A 674 4.97 15.08 34.14
N GLY A 675 5.39 16.02 35.00
CA GLY A 675 6.78 16.49 35.10
C GLY A 675 7.12 17.62 34.12
N PHE A 676 6.20 18.07 33.26
CA PHE A 676 6.39 19.18 32.33
C PHE A 676 5.49 20.36 32.68
N GLU A 677 5.86 21.55 32.20
CA GLU A 677 5.19 22.82 32.54
C GLU A 677 4.10 23.20 31.52
N SER A 678 4.37 22.97 30.23
CA SER A 678 3.47 23.35 29.15
C SER A 678 3.75 22.58 27.86
N LEU A 679 2.80 22.55 26.95
CA LEU A 679 3.05 22.30 25.55
C LEU A 679 3.50 23.61 24.86
N MET A 680 4.34 23.48 23.86
CA MET A 680 4.74 24.58 22.98
C MET A 680 4.50 24.14 21.53
N THR A 681 3.85 24.99 20.74
CA THR A 681 3.76 24.79 19.29
C THR A 681 4.61 25.82 18.56
N ALA A 682 5.24 25.40 17.48
CA ALA A 682 5.95 26.29 16.60
C ALA A 682 5.62 25.95 15.14
N ASP A 683 5.15 26.94 14.40
CA ASP A 683 4.64 26.78 13.03
C ASP A 683 5.30 27.76 12.08
N TYR A 684 5.53 27.30 10.85
CA TYR A 684 6.00 28.16 9.79
C TYR A 684 4.86 28.95 9.14
N SER A 685 4.96 30.25 9.15
CA SER A 685 4.00 31.12 8.47
C SER A 685 4.18 31.06 6.96
N GLN A 686 3.21 30.46 6.24
CA GLN A 686 3.13 30.45 4.76
C GLN A 686 4.40 29.89 4.08
N ILE A 687 4.98 28.81 4.59
CA ILE A 687 6.24 28.25 4.11
C ILE A 687 6.23 27.95 2.60
N GLU A 688 5.15 27.38 2.07
CA GLU A 688 5.06 27.06 0.64
C GLU A 688 5.11 28.30 -0.26
N LEU A 689 4.50 29.42 0.16
CA LEU A 689 4.57 30.67 -0.59
C LEU A 689 5.97 31.32 -0.50
N ARG A 690 6.66 31.15 0.63
CA ARG A 690 8.06 31.60 0.78
C ARG A 690 9.00 30.75 -0.07
N VAL A 691 8.79 29.44 -0.14
CA VAL A 691 9.51 28.56 -1.05
C VAL A 691 9.24 28.95 -2.51
N MET A 692 7.98 29.24 -2.87
CA MET A 692 7.63 29.71 -4.21
C MET A 692 8.32 31.04 -4.55
N ALA A 693 8.36 31.99 -3.62
CA ALA A 693 9.10 33.28 -3.81
C ALA A 693 10.58 33.01 -4.06
N HIS A 694 11.20 32.10 -3.32
CA HIS A 694 12.61 31.74 -3.52
C HIS A 694 12.86 31.08 -4.88
N LEU A 695 12.06 30.07 -5.25
CA LEU A 695 12.23 29.27 -6.48
C LEU A 695 11.88 30.05 -7.75
N SER A 696 10.89 30.93 -7.68
CA SER A 696 10.48 31.78 -8.80
C SER A 696 11.36 33.00 -9.00
N GLU A 697 12.13 33.40 -7.99
CA GLU A 697 12.93 34.64 -7.93
C GLU A 697 12.07 35.87 -8.24
N ASP A 698 10.76 35.80 -8.00
CA ASP A 698 9.86 36.93 -8.28
C ASP A 698 10.10 38.09 -7.34
N ALA A 699 10.53 39.23 -7.90
CA ALA A 699 10.90 40.40 -7.13
C ALA A 699 9.73 40.97 -6.31
N GLY A 700 8.49 40.91 -6.83
CA GLY A 700 7.30 41.38 -6.16
C GLY A 700 6.94 40.54 -4.93
N LEU A 701 7.06 39.20 -5.05
CA LEU A 701 6.84 38.30 -3.91
C LEU A 701 7.96 38.44 -2.86
N ILE A 702 9.20 38.53 -3.29
CA ILE A 702 10.33 38.70 -2.38
C ILE A 702 10.19 40.03 -1.60
N GLU A 703 9.84 41.13 -2.27
CA GLU A 703 9.59 42.42 -1.63
C GLU A 703 8.45 42.32 -0.61
N ALA A 704 7.33 41.68 -0.97
CA ALA A 704 6.18 41.54 -0.07
C ALA A 704 6.54 40.78 1.22
N PHE A 705 7.40 39.76 1.13
CA PHE A 705 7.85 39.00 2.32
C PHE A 705 8.93 39.74 3.13
N THR A 706 9.72 40.59 2.51
CA THR A 706 10.81 41.30 3.18
C THR A 706 10.36 42.61 3.81
N SER A 707 9.29 43.24 3.29
CA SER A 707 8.69 44.47 3.87
C SER A 707 8.02 44.25 5.23
N GLY A 708 7.74 43.02 5.61
CA GLY A 708 7.03 42.68 6.85
C GLY A 708 5.53 42.98 6.81
N GLU A 709 4.97 43.29 5.65
CA GLU A 709 3.55 43.52 5.43
C GLU A 709 2.77 42.21 5.23
N ASP A 710 1.43 42.24 5.37
CA ASP A 710 0.58 41.09 5.05
C ASP A 710 0.62 40.82 3.54
N LEU A 711 1.27 39.70 3.15
CA LEU A 711 1.44 39.29 1.75
C LEU A 711 0.12 39.36 0.95
N HIS A 712 -0.99 38.83 1.54
CA HIS A 712 -2.25 38.75 0.80
C HIS A 712 -2.90 40.12 0.63
N THR A 713 -2.68 41.05 1.56
CA THR A 713 -3.16 42.45 1.46
C THR A 713 -2.31 43.17 0.44
N THR A 714 -0.98 43.07 0.50
CA THR A 714 -0.08 43.71 -0.44
C THR A 714 -0.29 43.19 -1.87
N ALA A 715 -0.41 41.84 -2.05
CA ALA A 715 -0.71 41.24 -3.34
C ALA A 715 -2.10 41.65 -3.87
N ALA A 716 -3.12 41.73 -3.00
CA ALA A 716 -4.46 42.19 -3.38
C ALA A 716 -4.43 43.65 -3.86
N ALA A 717 -3.77 44.54 -3.11
CA ALA A 717 -3.62 45.94 -3.51
C ALA A 717 -3.00 46.07 -4.91
N GLN A 718 -1.97 45.25 -5.20
CA GLN A 718 -1.27 45.26 -6.47
C GLN A 718 -2.10 44.71 -7.62
N VAL A 719 -2.78 43.55 -7.42
CA VAL A 719 -3.59 42.86 -8.44
C VAL A 719 -4.84 43.65 -8.78
N PHE A 720 -5.51 44.21 -7.76
CA PHE A 720 -6.70 45.02 -7.97
C PHE A 720 -6.41 46.49 -8.25
N SER A 721 -5.13 46.90 -8.23
CA SER A 721 -4.70 48.30 -8.44
C SER A 721 -5.39 49.28 -7.49
N VAL A 722 -5.46 48.96 -6.21
CA VAL A 722 -6.01 49.80 -5.15
C VAL A 722 -4.99 50.08 -4.07
N GLU A 723 -5.18 51.15 -3.27
CA GLU A 723 -4.38 51.39 -2.05
C GLU A 723 -4.58 50.22 -1.05
N GLN A 724 -3.54 49.88 -0.26
CA GLN A 724 -3.63 48.80 0.74
C GLN A 724 -4.78 48.99 1.73
N SER A 725 -5.07 50.25 2.12
CA SER A 725 -6.16 50.57 3.00
C SER A 725 -7.56 50.37 2.40
N ALA A 726 -7.65 50.23 1.08
CA ALA A 726 -8.88 49.96 0.34
C ALA A 726 -9.10 48.47 0.05
N VAL A 727 -8.15 47.59 0.44
CA VAL A 727 -8.28 46.14 0.27
C VAL A 727 -9.33 45.62 1.26
N ASP A 728 -10.43 45.12 0.72
CA ASP A 728 -11.47 44.45 1.52
C ASP A 728 -11.20 42.96 1.77
N ALA A 729 -12.02 42.37 2.64
CA ALA A 729 -11.90 40.97 3.01
C ALA A 729 -12.08 40.01 1.81
N GLU A 730 -12.94 40.40 0.85
CA GLU A 730 -13.21 39.60 -0.36
C GLU A 730 -12.03 39.59 -1.33
N MET A 731 -11.42 40.76 -1.57
CA MET A 731 -10.19 40.87 -2.37
C MET A 731 -9.07 40.03 -1.77
N ARG A 732 -8.88 40.14 -0.44
CA ARG A 732 -7.88 39.35 0.27
C ARG A 732 -8.15 37.86 0.19
N ARG A 733 -9.42 37.44 0.32
CA ARG A 733 -9.86 36.04 0.19
C ARG A 733 -9.57 35.51 -1.23
N LYS A 734 -9.90 36.29 -2.28
CA LYS A 734 -9.64 35.91 -3.68
C LYS A 734 -8.14 35.70 -3.93
N ILE A 735 -7.31 36.62 -3.48
CA ILE A 735 -5.85 36.53 -3.64
C ILE A 735 -5.26 35.37 -2.84
N LYS A 736 -5.70 35.15 -1.61
CA LYS A 736 -5.26 34.00 -0.80
C LYS A 736 -5.56 32.68 -1.52
N ALA A 737 -6.80 32.50 -1.98
CA ALA A 737 -7.20 31.30 -2.72
C ALA A 737 -6.40 31.11 -4.00
N MET A 738 -6.10 32.19 -4.72
CA MET A 738 -5.32 32.17 -5.94
C MET A 738 -3.86 31.83 -5.70
N SER A 739 -3.20 32.48 -4.74
CA SER A 739 -1.79 32.26 -4.44
C SER A 739 -1.50 30.79 -4.06
N TYR A 740 -2.34 30.21 -3.20
CA TYR A 740 -2.24 28.79 -2.88
C TYR A 740 -2.65 27.90 -4.06
N GLY A 741 -3.75 28.25 -4.75
CA GLY A 741 -4.23 27.49 -5.90
C GLY A 741 -3.19 27.36 -6.99
N LEU A 742 -2.43 28.42 -7.27
CA LEU A 742 -1.36 28.41 -8.27
C LEU A 742 -0.19 27.52 -7.86
N ALA A 743 0.19 27.53 -6.57
CA ALA A 743 1.21 26.63 -6.03
C ALA A 743 0.80 25.14 -6.19
N TYR A 744 -0.51 24.86 -6.21
CA TYR A 744 -1.05 23.53 -6.43
C TYR A 744 -1.47 23.23 -7.89
N GLY A 745 -1.11 24.12 -8.84
CA GLY A 745 -1.45 23.93 -10.24
C GLY A 745 -2.94 24.03 -10.56
N LEU A 746 -3.70 24.87 -9.81
CA LEU A 746 -5.12 25.07 -10.00
C LEU A 746 -5.38 25.77 -11.35
N SER A 747 -6.31 25.24 -12.15
CA SER A 747 -6.75 25.88 -13.37
C SER A 747 -7.75 27.02 -13.10
N ALA A 748 -8.01 27.90 -14.09
CA ALA A 748 -9.03 28.93 -13.99
C ALA A 748 -10.42 28.34 -13.66
N PHE A 749 -10.74 27.16 -14.18
CA PHE A 749 -11.97 26.44 -13.83
C PHE A 749 -11.97 25.99 -12.35
N GLY A 750 -10.87 25.42 -11.88
CA GLY A 750 -10.75 25.04 -10.47
C GLY A 750 -10.88 26.24 -9.53
N LEU A 751 -10.24 27.36 -9.89
CA LEU A 751 -10.33 28.62 -9.13
C LEU A 751 -11.76 29.18 -9.15
N SER A 752 -12.49 29.13 -10.28
CA SER A 752 -13.87 29.58 -10.38
C SER A 752 -14.79 28.81 -9.44
N GLN A 753 -14.61 27.48 -9.36
CA GLN A 753 -15.37 26.63 -8.44
C GLN A 753 -15.04 26.95 -6.96
N GLN A 754 -13.78 27.11 -6.65
CA GLN A 754 -13.33 27.40 -5.26
C GLN A 754 -13.80 28.77 -4.75
N LEU A 755 -13.86 29.77 -5.64
CA LEU A 755 -14.28 31.13 -5.30
C LEU A 755 -15.78 31.37 -5.52
N ASN A 756 -16.49 30.42 -6.19
CA ASN A 756 -17.87 30.56 -6.64
C ASN A 756 -18.08 31.80 -7.54
N ILE A 757 -17.18 31.98 -8.53
CA ILE A 757 -17.22 33.05 -9.52
C ILE A 757 -17.23 32.47 -10.93
N GLU A 758 -17.53 33.32 -11.92
CA GLU A 758 -17.49 32.91 -13.32
C GLU A 758 -16.06 32.55 -13.78
N ALA A 759 -15.94 31.53 -14.66
CA ALA A 759 -14.63 31.07 -15.16
C ALA A 759 -13.85 32.17 -15.91
N ALA A 760 -14.55 33.11 -16.56
CA ALA A 760 -13.95 34.27 -17.20
C ALA A 760 -13.36 35.25 -16.19
N GLU A 761 -14.04 35.49 -15.06
CA GLU A 761 -13.54 36.31 -13.95
C GLU A 761 -12.30 35.65 -13.31
N ALA A 762 -12.35 34.35 -13.04
CA ALA A 762 -11.22 33.60 -12.50
C ALA A 762 -9.99 33.70 -13.42
N ARG A 763 -10.18 33.62 -14.73
CA ARG A 763 -9.09 33.77 -15.71
C ARG A 763 -8.52 35.19 -15.69
N GLY A 764 -9.37 36.23 -15.67
CA GLY A 764 -8.95 37.62 -15.57
C GLY A 764 -8.12 37.90 -14.30
N LEU A 765 -8.52 37.32 -13.16
CA LEU A 765 -7.76 37.39 -11.91
C LEU A 765 -6.38 36.69 -12.01
N MET A 766 -6.33 35.52 -12.66
CA MET A 766 -5.05 34.83 -12.89
C MET A 766 -4.13 35.62 -13.81
N ASP A 767 -4.65 36.21 -14.87
CA ASP A 767 -3.88 37.02 -15.83
C ASP A 767 -3.33 38.28 -15.12
N ALA A 768 -4.14 38.98 -14.33
CA ALA A 768 -3.70 40.12 -13.55
C ALA A 768 -2.63 39.75 -12.48
N TYR A 769 -2.78 38.60 -11.87
CA TYR A 769 -1.75 38.09 -10.94
C TYR A 769 -0.43 37.79 -11.65
N PHE A 770 -0.46 37.13 -12.79
CA PHE A 770 0.73 36.81 -13.57
C PHE A 770 1.35 38.01 -14.29
N GLU A 771 0.57 39.03 -14.55
CA GLU A 771 1.12 40.30 -15.01
C GLU A 771 1.97 40.96 -13.90
N ARG A 772 1.52 40.89 -12.66
CA ARG A 772 2.24 41.44 -11.51
C ARG A 772 3.38 40.55 -11.03
N PHE A 773 3.16 39.22 -11.02
CA PHE A 773 4.11 38.22 -10.55
C PHE A 773 4.58 37.34 -11.72
N GLY A 774 5.26 37.97 -12.65
CA GLY A 774 5.74 37.33 -13.90
C GLY A 774 6.75 36.22 -13.63
N GLY A 775 7.60 36.36 -12.62
CA GLY A 775 8.57 35.34 -12.19
C GLY A 775 7.90 34.05 -11.77
N VAL A 776 6.75 34.12 -11.09
CA VAL A 776 5.96 32.92 -10.71
C VAL A 776 5.47 32.19 -11.96
N ARG A 777 4.89 32.92 -12.92
CA ARG A 777 4.42 32.31 -14.18
C ARG A 777 5.54 31.59 -14.92
N ASP A 778 6.68 32.27 -15.05
CA ASP A 778 7.81 31.73 -15.79
C ASP A 778 8.46 30.53 -15.09
N TYR A 779 8.51 30.55 -13.76
CA TYR A 779 8.91 29.40 -12.95
C TYR A 779 7.97 28.19 -13.17
N LEU A 780 6.66 28.37 -13.05
CA LEU A 780 5.69 27.29 -13.20
C LEU A 780 5.78 26.64 -14.59
N ARG A 781 5.98 27.43 -15.66
CA ARG A 781 6.21 26.90 -17.02
C ARG A 781 7.51 26.11 -17.10
N ARG A 782 8.60 26.70 -16.62
CA ARG A 782 9.93 26.06 -16.64
C ARG A 782 9.93 24.71 -15.93
N VAL A 783 9.33 24.60 -14.75
CA VAL A 783 9.27 23.33 -13.98
C VAL A 783 8.59 22.23 -14.78
N VAL A 784 7.48 22.51 -15.46
CA VAL A 784 6.78 21.51 -16.27
C VAL A 784 7.61 21.12 -17.49
N ASP A 785 8.25 22.09 -18.17
CA ASP A 785 9.06 21.81 -19.36
C ASP A 785 10.32 21.02 -19.01
N GLU A 786 11.00 21.35 -17.91
CA GLU A 786 12.12 20.59 -17.38
C GLU A 786 11.71 19.17 -16.97
N ALA A 787 10.57 19.03 -16.28
CA ALA A 787 10.05 17.74 -15.88
C ALA A 787 9.66 16.83 -17.06
N ARG A 788 9.17 17.41 -18.16
CA ARG A 788 8.93 16.66 -19.41
C ARG A 788 10.22 16.15 -20.05
N ALA A 789 11.30 16.93 -19.95
CA ALA A 789 12.58 16.55 -20.52
C ALA A 789 13.33 15.53 -19.65
N THR A 790 13.25 15.64 -18.33
CA THR A 790 14.01 14.79 -17.37
C THR A 790 13.22 13.60 -16.84
N GLY A 791 11.88 13.63 -16.92
CA GLY A 791 10.98 12.64 -16.33
C GLY A 791 10.70 12.81 -14.82
N TYR A 792 11.29 13.85 -14.19
CA TYR A 792 11.10 14.11 -12.75
C TYR A 792 11.13 15.60 -12.42
N THR A 793 10.67 15.94 -11.22
CA THR A 793 10.93 17.21 -10.54
C THR A 793 11.77 16.96 -9.29
N ALA A 794 12.48 18.01 -8.81
CA ALA A 794 13.30 17.91 -7.61
C ALA A 794 13.03 19.06 -6.64
N THR A 795 13.25 18.82 -5.34
CA THR A 795 13.28 19.86 -4.31
C THR A 795 14.60 20.64 -4.37
N LEU A 796 14.69 21.71 -3.58
CA LEU A 796 15.94 22.48 -3.39
C LEU A 796 17.10 21.59 -2.87
N PHE A 797 16.78 20.49 -2.19
CA PHE A 797 17.74 19.54 -1.62
C PHE A 797 17.97 18.29 -2.48
N GLY A 798 17.42 18.24 -3.70
CA GLY A 798 17.64 17.15 -4.64
C GLY A 798 16.68 15.96 -4.49
N ARG A 799 15.67 16.02 -3.63
CA ARG A 799 14.64 14.97 -3.55
C ARG A 799 13.86 14.94 -4.86
N ARG A 800 13.89 13.80 -5.57
CA ARG A 800 13.23 13.65 -6.86
C ARG A 800 11.81 13.11 -6.70
N ARG A 801 10.93 13.53 -7.61
CA ARG A 801 9.63 12.91 -7.84
C ARG A 801 9.47 12.59 -9.32
N TYR A 802 9.39 11.31 -9.67
CA TYR A 802 9.24 10.85 -11.05
C TYR A 802 7.79 10.99 -11.50
N LEU A 803 7.59 11.41 -12.77
CA LEU A 803 6.29 11.76 -13.34
C LEU A 803 6.15 11.19 -14.76
N PRO A 804 6.06 9.86 -14.93
CA PRO A 804 6.02 9.21 -16.24
C PRO A 804 4.82 9.66 -17.09
N ASP A 805 3.72 10.04 -16.47
CA ASP A 805 2.49 10.46 -17.17
C ASP A 805 2.54 11.88 -17.79
N LEU A 806 3.63 12.64 -17.59
CA LEU A 806 3.78 13.98 -18.21
C LEU A 806 3.75 13.95 -19.74
N ASN A 807 4.18 12.86 -20.35
CA ASN A 807 4.19 12.63 -21.79
C ASN A 807 3.09 11.67 -22.24
N SER A 808 2.08 11.39 -21.41
CA SER A 808 0.96 10.50 -21.73
C SER A 808 0.08 11.07 -22.81
N ASP A 809 -0.37 10.24 -23.76
CA ASP A 809 -1.38 10.59 -24.76
C ASP A 809 -2.75 10.87 -24.12
N ASN A 810 -3.00 10.32 -22.94
CA ASN A 810 -4.22 10.57 -22.19
C ASN A 810 -4.17 11.95 -21.53
N ARG A 811 -5.01 12.88 -22.01
CA ARG A 811 -5.08 14.26 -21.52
C ARG A 811 -5.30 14.35 -20.01
N GLN A 812 -6.16 13.52 -19.41
CA GLN A 812 -6.45 13.58 -17.98
C GLN A 812 -5.24 13.16 -17.14
N ARG A 813 -4.50 12.11 -17.57
CA ARG A 813 -3.26 11.68 -16.91
C ARG A 813 -2.20 12.76 -17.02
N ARG A 814 -2.01 13.32 -18.21
CA ARG A 814 -1.03 14.39 -18.45
C ARG A 814 -1.32 15.63 -17.61
N GLU A 815 -2.56 16.13 -17.58
CA GLU A 815 -2.95 17.27 -16.75
C GLU A 815 -2.80 17.00 -15.24
N ALA A 816 -3.03 15.75 -14.80
CA ALA A 816 -2.77 15.35 -13.41
C ALA A 816 -1.27 15.35 -13.09
N ALA A 817 -0.43 14.83 -13.98
CA ALA A 817 1.02 14.83 -13.84
C ALA A 817 1.60 16.25 -13.86
N GLU A 818 1.08 17.16 -14.69
CA GLU A 818 1.46 18.56 -14.71
C GLU A 818 1.19 19.25 -13.36
N ARG A 819 0.02 19.02 -12.77
CA ARG A 819 -0.27 19.53 -11.40
C ARG A 819 0.68 18.96 -10.36
N MET A 820 1.01 17.67 -10.46
CA MET A 820 2.00 17.06 -9.57
C MET A 820 3.40 17.66 -9.76
N ALA A 821 3.79 17.98 -11.00
CA ALA A 821 5.06 18.62 -11.32
C ALA A 821 5.17 20.02 -10.69
N LEU A 822 4.10 20.78 -10.71
CA LEU A 822 4.05 22.12 -10.11
C LEU A 822 4.12 22.09 -8.58
N ASN A 823 3.39 21.17 -7.98
CA ASN A 823 3.27 21.08 -6.52
C ASN A 823 4.50 20.45 -5.83
N ALA A 824 5.09 19.42 -6.43
CA ALA A 824 6.11 18.60 -5.75
C ALA A 824 7.38 19.39 -5.33
N PRO A 825 7.96 20.27 -6.13
CA PRO A 825 9.14 21.04 -5.70
C PRO A 825 8.85 21.97 -4.52
N ILE A 826 7.69 22.63 -4.53
CA ILE A 826 7.30 23.57 -3.48
C ILE A 826 6.99 22.83 -2.19
N GLN A 827 6.10 21.87 -2.24
CA GLN A 827 5.68 21.09 -1.08
C GLN A 827 6.81 20.23 -0.52
N GLY A 828 7.62 19.62 -1.40
CA GLY A 828 8.76 18.82 -0.98
C GLY A 828 9.86 19.64 -0.34
N THR A 829 10.18 20.82 -0.90
CA THR A 829 11.16 21.73 -0.28
C THR A 829 10.68 22.22 1.10
N ALA A 830 9.38 22.51 1.24
CA ALA A 830 8.82 22.86 2.54
C ALA A 830 8.96 21.69 3.56
N ALA A 831 8.70 20.46 3.14
CA ALA A 831 8.88 19.28 3.98
C ALA A 831 10.35 19.07 4.38
N ASP A 832 11.28 19.24 3.46
CA ASP A 832 12.73 19.15 3.74
C ASP A 832 13.17 20.24 4.73
N ILE A 833 12.68 21.48 4.61
CA ILE A 833 12.94 22.56 5.55
C ILE A 833 12.43 22.21 6.95
N VAL A 834 11.22 21.66 7.07
CA VAL A 834 10.68 21.23 8.36
C VAL A 834 11.55 20.14 9.00
N LYS A 835 12.00 19.15 8.24
CA LYS A 835 12.93 18.11 8.75
C LYS A 835 14.24 18.71 9.26
N ILE A 836 14.85 19.59 8.49
CA ILE A 836 16.07 20.30 8.91
C ILE A 836 15.82 21.08 10.20
N ALA A 837 14.70 21.81 10.27
CA ALA A 837 14.33 22.55 11.46
C ALA A 837 14.17 21.65 12.69
N MET A 838 13.48 20.49 12.52
CA MET A 838 13.32 19.50 13.60
C MET A 838 14.68 19.01 14.11
N LEU A 839 15.60 18.68 13.21
CA LEU A 839 16.95 18.20 13.57
C LEU A 839 17.75 19.30 14.28
N ASN A 840 17.69 20.53 13.79
CA ASN A 840 18.39 21.66 14.41
C ASN A 840 17.82 21.99 15.80
N VAL A 841 16.50 21.99 15.96
CA VAL A 841 15.84 22.22 17.25
C VAL A 841 16.21 21.12 18.25
N ASP A 842 16.11 19.85 17.86
CA ASP A 842 16.49 18.73 18.73
C ASP A 842 17.94 18.82 19.17
N LYS A 843 18.84 19.09 18.24
CA LYS A 843 20.27 19.30 18.53
C LYS A 843 20.50 20.45 19.50
N ALA A 844 19.86 21.61 19.25
CA ALA A 844 20.05 22.80 20.08
C ALA A 844 19.52 22.61 21.52
N LEU A 845 18.38 21.93 21.69
CA LEU A 845 17.85 21.57 23.02
C LEU A 845 18.81 20.65 23.78
N ASN A 846 19.33 19.63 23.11
CA ASN A 846 20.28 18.67 23.69
C ASN A 846 21.61 19.35 24.07
N GLU A 847 22.18 20.20 23.19
CA GLU A 847 23.42 20.93 23.45
C GLU A 847 23.27 21.97 24.60
N ALA A 848 22.07 22.51 24.76
CA ALA A 848 21.76 23.39 25.88
C ALA A 848 21.46 22.65 27.18
N GLY A 849 21.46 21.32 27.18
CA GLY A 849 21.17 20.47 28.34
C GLY A 849 19.73 20.59 28.85
N LEU A 850 18.80 20.94 27.98
CA LEU A 850 17.38 21.09 28.33
C LEU A 850 16.68 19.72 28.37
N ALA A 851 15.77 19.54 29.31
CA ALA A 851 14.91 18.37 29.40
C ALA A 851 13.63 18.47 28.55
N SER A 852 13.38 19.63 27.99
CA SER A 852 12.28 19.87 27.02
C SER A 852 12.50 19.07 25.76
N ARG A 853 11.43 18.53 25.18
CA ARG A 853 11.52 17.54 24.10
C ARG A 853 10.43 17.70 23.04
N MET A 854 10.73 17.26 21.82
CA MET A 854 9.78 17.23 20.70
C MET A 854 8.86 16.00 20.81
N LEU A 855 7.56 16.20 20.54
CA LEU A 855 6.54 15.15 20.62
C LEU A 855 5.91 14.84 19.27
N LEU A 856 5.49 15.87 18.52
CA LEU A 856 4.76 15.72 17.28
C LEU A 856 5.28 16.64 16.18
N GLN A 857 5.06 16.19 14.96
CA GLN A 857 5.13 17.01 13.76
C GLN A 857 3.79 16.90 13.02
N VAL A 858 3.11 18.02 12.76
CA VAL A 858 1.80 18.10 12.12
C VAL A 858 1.81 19.19 11.07
N HIS A 859 1.79 18.82 9.77
CA HIS A 859 1.93 19.74 8.64
C HIS A 859 3.23 20.54 8.70
N ASP A 860 3.16 21.85 8.98
CA ASP A 860 4.30 22.76 9.09
C ASP A 860 4.60 23.14 10.56
N GLU A 861 3.90 22.49 11.51
CA GLU A 861 3.97 22.69 12.97
C GLU A 861 4.79 21.58 13.64
N ILE A 862 5.59 21.95 14.63
CA ILE A 862 6.17 21.03 15.61
C ILE A 862 5.57 21.29 16.99
N VAL A 863 5.34 20.23 17.75
CA VAL A 863 4.81 20.27 19.11
C VAL A 863 5.87 19.75 20.08
N LEU A 864 6.19 20.56 21.09
CA LEU A 864 7.15 20.23 22.12
C LEU A 864 6.47 20.18 23.49
N GLU A 865 7.09 19.44 24.41
CA GLU A 865 6.76 19.41 25.84
C GLU A 865 7.90 20.10 26.59
N ILE A 866 7.56 21.12 27.39
CA ILE A 866 8.51 22.04 28.00
C ILE A 866 8.68 21.69 29.46
N ALA A 867 9.91 21.45 29.87
CA ALA A 867 10.25 21.20 31.26
C ALA A 867 10.14 22.46 32.13
N PRO A 868 9.91 22.32 33.45
CA PRO A 868 9.73 23.47 34.34
C PRO A 868 10.90 24.43 34.33
N GLY A 869 10.63 25.71 34.10
CA GLY A 869 11.62 26.77 34.07
C GLY A 869 12.44 26.89 32.76
N GLU A 870 12.21 26.03 31.78
CA GLU A 870 12.95 26.05 30.50
C GLU A 870 12.27 26.85 29.39
N ARG A 871 11.01 27.31 29.58
CA ARG A 871 10.17 27.91 28.55
C ARG A 871 10.86 29.01 27.74
N ALA A 872 11.42 30.02 28.42
CA ALA A 872 12.02 31.16 27.71
C ALA A 872 13.21 30.74 26.87
N ARG A 873 14.04 29.82 27.37
CA ARG A 873 15.22 29.33 26.66
C ARG A 873 14.85 28.40 25.51
N ALA A 874 13.89 27.51 25.73
CA ALA A 874 13.37 26.61 24.68
C ALA A 874 12.74 27.43 23.53
N GLU A 875 11.91 28.44 23.85
CA GLU A 875 11.30 29.32 22.84
C GLU A 875 12.34 30.08 22.00
N GLU A 876 13.38 30.62 22.65
CA GLU A 876 14.49 31.29 21.97
C GLU A 876 15.18 30.35 20.96
N LEU A 877 15.53 29.14 21.43
CA LEU A 877 16.18 28.13 20.61
C LEU A 877 15.29 27.70 19.43
N VAL A 878 14.03 27.36 19.69
CA VAL A 878 13.08 26.92 18.67
C VAL A 878 12.91 28.00 17.59
N ARG A 879 12.66 29.25 17.98
CA ARG A 879 12.53 30.36 17.02
C ARG A 879 13.80 30.54 16.19
N ARG A 880 14.96 30.51 16.82
CA ARG A 880 16.24 30.69 16.17
C ARG A 880 16.51 29.58 15.15
N GLU A 881 16.37 28.32 15.55
CA GLU A 881 16.73 27.19 14.72
C GLU A 881 15.73 27.00 13.55
N MET A 882 14.45 27.22 13.80
CA MET A 882 13.46 27.20 12.72
C MET A 882 13.65 28.36 11.75
N ALA A 883 13.85 29.59 12.23
CA ALA A 883 14.04 30.75 11.36
C ALA A 883 15.31 30.68 10.51
N ASN A 884 16.32 29.96 10.98
CA ASN A 884 17.62 29.80 10.31
C ASN A 884 17.84 28.41 9.72
N ALA A 885 16.80 27.57 9.66
CA ALA A 885 16.93 26.19 9.17
C ALA A 885 17.53 26.14 7.75
N VAL A 886 17.13 27.06 6.89
CA VAL A 886 17.63 27.20 5.52
C VAL A 886 17.68 28.66 5.10
N GLN A 887 18.67 29.03 4.33
CA GLN A 887 18.81 30.37 3.74
C GLN A 887 17.98 30.49 2.46
N LEU A 888 16.81 31.13 2.55
CA LEU A 888 16.01 31.50 1.39
C LEU A 888 16.22 32.98 1.01
N ARG A 889 15.73 33.40 -0.14
CA ARG A 889 15.71 34.83 -0.56
C ARG A 889 14.73 35.67 0.26
N VAL A 890 13.87 34.99 1.05
CA VAL A 890 12.91 35.61 1.96
C VAL A 890 13.09 35.02 3.36
N PRO A 891 12.81 35.75 4.43
CA PRO A 891 12.92 35.22 5.79
C PRO A 891 11.90 34.12 6.04
N LEU A 892 12.26 33.12 6.82
CA LEU A 892 11.32 32.12 7.35
C LEU A 892 10.60 32.72 8.57
N GLY A 893 9.29 32.92 8.47
CA GLY A 893 8.48 33.40 9.58
C GLY A 893 8.07 32.25 10.50
N VAL A 894 8.33 32.37 11.79
CA VAL A 894 8.01 31.36 12.80
C VAL A 894 7.08 31.96 13.86
N SER A 895 5.90 31.37 14.04
CA SER A 895 4.98 31.65 15.14
C SER A 895 5.19 30.61 16.22
N VAL A 896 5.18 31.04 17.50
CA VAL A 896 5.34 30.14 18.65
C VAL A 896 4.31 30.52 19.71
N GLY A 897 3.60 29.51 20.21
CA GLY A 897 2.67 29.61 21.33
C GLY A 897 2.98 28.57 22.40
N ALA A 898 2.47 28.76 23.61
CA ALA A 898 2.60 27.78 24.68
C ALA A 898 1.37 27.79 25.59
N GLY A 899 0.93 26.62 26.00
CA GLY A 899 -0.28 26.46 26.83
C GLY A 899 -0.33 25.09 27.52
N PRO A 900 -1.31 24.85 28.37
CA PRO A 900 -1.50 23.59 29.08
C PRO A 900 -1.98 22.45 28.18
N ASP A 901 -2.50 22.75 27.01
CA ASP A 901 -3.01 21.80 26.03
C ASP A 901 -2.65 22.28 24.61
N TRP A 902 -2.81 21.40 23.62
CA TRP A 902 -2.41 21.68 22.25
C TRP A 902 -3.16 22.87 21.61
N GLU A 903 -4.47 23.00 21.89
CA GLU A 903 -5.25 24.12 21.38
C GLU A 903 -4.84 25.46 22.02
N SER A 904 -4.63 25.45 23.34
CA SER A 904 -4.20 26.65 24.08
C SER A 904 -2.75 27.08 23.74
N ALA A 905 -1.94 26.13 23.25
CA ALA A 905 -0.60 26.42 22.75
C ALA A 905 -0.61 26.93 21.29
N ALA A 906 -1.73 26.84 20.56
CA ALA A 906 -1.84 27.38 19.21
C ALA A 906 -1.73 28.92 19.20
N HIS A 907 -1.31 29.51 18.05
CA HIS A 907 -1.02 30.96 17.89
C HIS A 907 -1.80 31.55 16.71
#